data_8436adf0e20a52310c53d642de75ca12
#
_entry.id   8436adf0e20a52310c53d642de75ca12
#
_cell.length_a   1.000
_cell.length_b   1.000
_cell.length_c   1.000
_cell.angle_alpha   90.00
_cell.angle_beta   90.00
_cell.angle_gamma   90.00
#
_symmetry.space_group_name_H-M   'P 1'
#
loop_
_entity.id
_entity.type
_entity.pdbx_description
1 polymer ?
#
loop_
_entity_poly.entity_id
_entity_poly.type
_entity_poly.pdbx_seq_one_letter_code
_entity_poly.pdbx_strand_id
1 'polypeptide(L)'
;MKPQSKSETRNNSKKIGWLARLSLGSVRHPRASLFIWLAIIVFGLLSYSRFMQREGFPDVAVPISTVSGTYFASDKTLVDTEVVKPILDIASKDSRIIKTTSTALDNSFNIVIQYKDGTDIIAASEELKNNVSSSANIPVSAKLNYSTINAGKFLNKYDSLISVSNNTVTTEQLQVEATAYADSLSRKIAPSSAVLLPAYENGTNPVSGQVVTQLKSFDFIAFRRGDNLEPAEQSMIIGITSPSGTDVVKFDSKLSSAINDLASDDKYKNLSVTIAADQASSIKEQISLLQDNLLEGLVIVALTCMFFISARAGIVAALGMIGTLAMTLSILFIFGISLNTITLFGLILCLGLIVDDTVIMAEAIDKYKDNSRSFDETVKTAASHVAVASLTGTLTTILAFMPLLFVSGVLGEFIRVLPITLIISLAVSLLASITLVPFLASKIDRKPQKDFRKTLARFNPFRWVELAISETASSIIIWANKPSRKIIVTFIAIGISIQCIILGAFYMGSLKFDIFPSAKDSDAISITATFYPGSSIEQNIEISKTINDAIINSIGTNVERISYTGSGSASSAKLQIKLIPYSERDQTAKSLIAKLDPELSKIKSVNISTAQVDAGPVKDSMPFKVQIASRDRESAAGAAQKLQEYLLGKEIKRTNGSTATITKVDYSGNKPSLSRANGVPIVEVSAGFDAEDTSALVQVTEQDVKNFISNEQNRVGLSISDYGFDFGSESSNQDSFKTVILAFPILFLTMFVLLALQFRSVSQPILIFMAIPFSLFGVGLGLSITNNPISFFVMVGFFALIGISVNNTILLTDFANQRRKLGDSPRKAIARALSARVRPLLTTSITTVVALIPLALTNPFWESLSVTLIFGLLSSTFLVLVAFPYYYLIYEAVRSRLSFRVYRKK
;
A
#
# COMPACT_ATOMS: atom_id res chain seq x y z
N MET A 1 -27.59 23.94 36.07
CA MET A 1 -27.07 25.10 35.34
C MET A 1 -28.15 26.18 35.25
N LYS A 2 -27.95 27.36 35.88
CA LYS A 2 -28.86 28.48 35.77
C LYS A 2 -28.83 29.05 34.34
N PRO A 3 -29.95 29.49 33.77
CA PRO A 3 -29.97 30.04 32.42
C PRO A 3 -29.16 31.34 32.36
N GLN A 4 -28.28 31.42 31.34
CA GLN A 4 -27.45 32.60 31.10
C GLN A 4 -28.34 33.83 30.79
N SER A 5 -27.98 34.95 31.38
CA SER A 5 -28.68 36.20 31.32
C SER A 5 -28.77 36.81 29.92
N LYS A 6 -29.89 37.49 29.64
CA LYS A 6 -30.25 38.16 28.37
C LYS A 6 -29.28 39.29 27.91
N SER A 7 -28.09 39.43 28.54
CA SER A 7 -27.17 40.53 28.21
C SER A 7 -26.13 40.21 27.07
N GLU A 8 -26.08 38.97 26.54
CA GLU A 8 -25.10 38.61 25.48
C GLU A 8 -25.57 38.94 24.05
N THR A 9 -26.77 39.50 23.87
CA THR A 9 -27.42 39.67 22.56
C THR A 9 -27.28 41.07 21.93
N ARG A 10 -26.54 42.00 22.53
CA ARG A 10 -26.37 43.34 21.95
C ARG A 10 -24.90 43.71 21.81
N ASN A 11 -24.30 43.37 20.70
CA ASN A 11 -23.20 44.00 19.95
C ASN A 11 -22.25 42.96 19.35
N ASN A 12 -22.58 42.48 18.22
CA ASN A 12 -21.56 42.04 17.23
C ASN A 12 -22.22 41.76 15.88
N SER A 13 -22.44 42.81 15.08
CA SER A 13 -22.51 42.72 13.63
C SER A 13 -21.11 42.35 13.08
N LYS A 14 -20.49 41.27 13.55
CA LYS A 14 -19.32 40.70 12.91
C LYS A 14 -19.73 40.29 11.49
N LYS A 15 -19.02 40.81 10.48
CA LYS A 15 -19.17 40.38 9.08
C LYS A 15 -19.22 38.87 9.08
N ILE A 16 -20.31 38.27 8.59
CA ILE A 16 -20.50 36.82 8.48
C ILE A 16 -19.37 36.29 7.60
N GLY A 17 -18.57 35.36 8.10
CA GLY A 17 -17.51 34.73 7.32
C GLY A 17 -18.09 34.08 6.06
N TRP A 18 -17.30 33.98 5.01
CA TRP A 18 -17.76 33.43 3.72
C TRP A 18 -18.24 31.99 3.83
N LEU A 19 -17.63 31.15 4.70
CA LEU A 19 -18.06 29.78 4.98
C LEU A 19 -19.47 29.72 5.60
N ALA A 20 -19.75 30.58 6.57
CA ALA A 20 -21.08 30.65 7.16
C ALA A 20 -22.15 31.20 6.19
N ARG A 21 -21.75 31.99 5.17
CA ARG A 21 -22.63 32.40 4.08
C ARG A 21 -22.99 31.26 3.17
N LEU A 22 -22.01 30.36 2.85
CA LEU A 22 -22.25 29.15 2.07
C LEU A 22 -23.25 28.21 2.77
N SER A 23 -23.04 27.96 4.08
CA SER A 23 -23.97 27.14 4.87
C SER A 23 -25.40 27.74 4.92
N LEU A 24 -25.49 29.05 5.05
CA LEU A 24 -26.78 29.72 5.03
C LEU A 24 -27.45 29.70 3.67
N GLY A 25 -26.64 29.81 2.59
CA GLY A 25 -27.08 29.69 1.19
C GLY A 25 -27.71 28.33 0.90
N SER A 26 -27.09 27.25 1.39
CA SER A 26 -27.60 25.88 1.18
C SER A 26 -28.97 25.65 1.86
N VAL A 27 -29.22 26.30 2.99
CA VAL A 27 -30.51 26.20 3.70
C VAL A 27 -31.57 27.12 3.08
N ARG A 28 -31.19 28.33 2.62
CA ARG A 28 -32.12 29.30 1.99
C ARG A 28 -32.60 28.90 0.61
N HIS A 29 -31.77 28.18 -0.14
CA HIS A 29 -32.10 27.67 -1.48
C HIS A 29 -32.24 26.13 -1.50
N PRO A 30 -33.21 25.54 -0.78
CA PRO A 30 -33.27 24.11 -0.54
C PRO A 30 -33.53 23.29 -1.81
N ARG A 31 -34.24 23.86 -2.81
CA ARG A 31 -34.45 23.16 -4.10
C ARG A 31 -33.17 23.06 -4.92
N ALA A 32 -32.41 24.14 -4.99
CA ALA A 32 -31.11 24.16 -5.67
C ALA A 32 -30.12 23.22 -4.99
N SER A 33 -30.02 23.26 -3.66
CA SER A 33 -29.16 22.35 -2.90
C SER A 33 -29.53 20.89 -3.08
N LEU A 34 -30.82 20.56 -3.09
CA LEU A 34 -31.30 19.20 -3.36
C LEU A 34 -30.91 18.75 -4.76
N PHE A 35 -31.16 19.59 -5.77
CA PHE A 35 -30.86 19.25 -7.17
C PHE A 35 -29.36 19.04 -7.39
N ILE A 36 -28.50 19.95 -6.86
CA ILE A 36 -27.04 19.84 -7.00
C ILE A 36 -26.53 18.56 -6.32
N TRP A 37 -26.90 18.32 -5.07
CA TRP A 37 -26.42 17.14 -4.36
C TRP A 37 -26.98 15.83 -4.90
N LEU A 38 -28.23 15.82 -5.36
CA LEU A 38 -28.81 14.65 -6.03
C LEU A 38 -28.06 14.35 -7.34
N ALA A 39 -27.78 15.38 -8.16
CA ALA A 39 -27.01 15.23 -9.38
C ALA A 39 -25.59 14.69 -9.10
N ILE A 40 -24.91 15.20 -8.06
CA ILE A 40 -23.60 14.71 -7.63
C ILE A 40 -23.69 13.23 -7.19
N ILE A 41 -24.69 12.88 -6.38
CA ILE A 41 -24.85 11.50 -5.90
C ILE A 41 -25.15 10.54 -7.08
N VAL A 42 -26.04 10.92 -7.98
CA VAL A 42 -26.35 10.11 -9.17
C VAL A 42 -25.11 9.97 -10.07
N PHE A 43 -24.37 11.06 -10.32
CA PHE A 43 -23.17 11.00 -11.13
C PHE A 43 -22.06 10.16 -10.46
N GLY A 44 -21.90 10.27 -9.15
CA GLY A 44 -20.94 9.45 -8.40
C GLY A 44 -21.29 7.96 -8.44
N LEU A 45 -22.57 7.60 -8.32
CA LEU A 45 -23.03 6.22 -8.46
C LEU A 45 -22.85 5.68 -9.88
N LEU A 46 -23.08 6.51 -10.90
CA LEU A 46 -22.82 6.16 -12.30
C LEU A 46 -21.32 6.01 -12.57
N SER A 47 -20.51 6.91 -12.02
CA SER A 47 -19.04 6.79 -12.08
C SER A 47 -18.58 5.46 -11.50
N TYR A 48 -19.04 5.10 -10.31
CA TYR A 48 -18.71 3.85 -9.67
C TYR A 48 -19.18 2.61 -10.44
N SER A 49 -20.44 2.62 -10.92
CA SER A 49 -21.06 1.42 -11.50
C SER A 49 -20.73 1.19 -12.97
N ARG A 50 -20.52 2.27 -13.75
CA ARG A 50 -20.41 2.19 -15.22
C ARG A 50 -19.14 2.77 -15.81
N PHE A 51 -18.64 3.89 -15.25
CA PHE A 51 -17.63 4.69 -15.95
C PHE A 51 -16.21 4.43 -15.48
N MET A 52 -16.00 4.20 -14.17
CA MET A 52 -14.66 3.90 -13.66
C MET A 52 -14.21 2.51 -14.08
N GLN A 53 -13.00 2.43 -14.59
CA GLN A 53 -12.32 1.17 -14.89
C GLN A 53 -11.94 0.46 -13.58
N ARG A 54 -12.07 -0.86 -13.58
CA ARG A 54 -11.72 -1.70 -12.42
C ARG A 54 -10.42 -2.41 -12.71
N GLU A 55 -9.48 -2.18 -11.82
CA GLU A 55 -8.13 -2.75 -11.88
C GLU A 55 -7.74 -3.29 -10.51
N GLY A 56 -6.77 -4.20 -10.45
CA GLY A 56 -6.25 -4.68 -9.17
C GLY A 56 -5.42 -3.62 -8.47
N PHE A 57 -4.36 -3.21 -9.16
CA PHE A 57 -3.51 -2.11 -8.77
C PHE A 57 -3.43 -1.09 -9.91
N PRO A 58 -3.09 0.17 -9.62
CA PRO A 58 -2.87 1.14 -10.68
C PRO A 58 -1.82 0.63 -11.67
N ASP A 59 -2.04 0.89 -12.95
CA ASP A 59 -1.07 0.52 -14.00
C ASP A 59 0.20 1.38 -13.82
N VAL A 60 1.19 0.79 -13.16
CA VAL A 60 2.48 1.44 -12.88
C VAL A 60 3.51 0.92 -13.87
N ALA A 61 3.89 1.78 -14.79
CA ALA A 61 5.01 1.53 -15.67
C ALA A 61 6.31 1.57 -14.85
N VAL A 62 6.87 0.39 -14.60
CA VAL A 62 8.19 0.30 -13.94
C VAL A 62 9.23 0.90 -14.89
N PRO A 63 10.12 1.84 -14.46
CA PRO A 63 11.11 2.47 -15.33
C PRO A 63 12.22 1.49 -15.76
N ILE A 64 11.83 0.32 -16.24
CA ILE A 64 12.72 -0.77 -16.64
C ILE A 64 12.24 -1.33 -17.98
N SER A 65 13.15 -1.43 -18.93
CA SER A 65 12.98 -2.21 -20.14
C SER A 65 13.98 -3.36 -20.18
N THR A 66 13.62 -4.42 -20.93
CA THR A 66 14.51 -5.56 -21.15
C THR A 66 14.72 -5.78 -22.63
N VAL A 67 15.97 -6.10 -22.97
CA VAL A 67 16.34 -6.62 -24.29
C VAL A 67 16.85 -8.03 -24.12
N SER A 68 16.08 -9.01 -24.58
CA SER A 68 16.44 -10.42 -24.49
C SER A 68 16.49 -11.04 -25.88
N GLY A 69 17.19 -12.14 -26.01
CA GLY A 69 17.21 -12.78 -27.31
C GLY A 69 18.09 -14.02 -27.39
N THR A 70 18.16 -14.56 -28.60
CA THR A 70 19.01 -15.72 -28.93
C THR A 70 20.01 -15.35 -30.00
N TYR A 71 21.23 -15.78 -29.79
CA TYR A 71 22.31 -15.73 -30.76
C TYR A 71 23.08 -17.03 -30.68
N PHE A 72 23.01 -17.84 -31.74
CA PHE A 72 23.65 -19.16 -31.77
C PHE A 72 25.15 -18.99 -31.98
N ALA A 73 25.86 -18.73 -30.92
CA ALA A 73 27.30 -18.69 -30.83
C ALA A 73 27.76 -19.97 -30.10
N SER A 74 28.95 -20.41 -30.41
CA SER A 74 29.52 -21.60 -29.73
C SER A 74 30.01 -21.32 -28.31
N ASP A 75 30.01 -20.06 -27.88
CA ASP A 75 30.52 -19.61 -26.59
C ASP A 75 29.81 -18.33 -26.13
N LYS A 76 29.51 -18.26 -24.86
CA LYS A 76 28.94 -17.08 -24.17
C LYS A 76 29.79 -15.80 -24.33
N THR A 77 31.09 -15.95 -24.52
CA THR A 77 32.00 -14.83 -24.78
C THR A 77 31.68 -14.13 -26.10
N LEU A 78 31.32 -14.91 -27.14
CA LEU A 78 30.88 -14.34 -28.41
C LEU A 78 29.51 -13.67 -28.28
N VAL A 79 28.55 -14.27 -27.54
CA VAL A 79 27.24 -13.63 -27.25
C VAL A 79 27.46 -12.28 -26.53
N ASP A 80 28.37 -12.26 -25.56
CA ASP A 80 28.69 -11.06 -24.79
C ASP A 80 29.36 -9.97 -25.65
N THR A 81 30.36 -10.34 -26.45
CA THR A 81 31.17 -9.36 -27.22
C THR A 81 30.46 -8.86 -28.47
N GLU A 82 29.74 -9.73 -29.19
CA GLU A 82 29.14 -9.42 -30.49
C GLU A 82 27.70 -8.87 -30.36
N VAL A 83 26.99 -9.20 -29.29
CA VAL A 83 25.59 -8.77 -29.13
C VAL A 83 25.40 -7.89 -27.89
N VAL A 84 25.77 -8.38 -26.70
CA VAL A 84 25.46 -7.68 -25.44
C VAL A 84 26.22 -6.37 -25.34
N LYS A 85 27.56 -6.38 -25.54
CA LYS A 85 28.39 -5.17 -25.42
C LYS A 85 27.99 -4.06 -26.40
N PRO A 86 27.76 -4.34 -27.72
CA PRO A 86 27.30 -3.28 -28.64
C PRO A 86 25.95 -2.67 -28.24
N ILE A 87 25.00 -3.47 -27.70
CA ILE A 87 23.73 -2.93 -27.20
C ILE A 87 23.95 -2.05 -25.97
N LEU A 88 24.81 -2.45 -25.02
CA LEU A 88 25.16 -1.64 -23.85
C LEU A 88 25.88 -0.36 -24.21
N ASP A 89 26.78 -0.40 -25.24
CA ASP A 89 27.46 0.80 -25.74
C ASP A 89 26.48 1.81 -26.40
N ILE A 90 25.41 1.33 -27.04
CA ILE A 90 24.33 2.16 -27.54
C ILE A 90 23.50 2.74 -26.37
N ALA A 91 23.11 1.89 -25.42
CA ALA A 91 22.34 2.30 -24.24
C ALA A 91 23.08 3.33 -23.39
N SER A 92 24.42 3.22 -23.26
CA SER A 92 25.23 4.16 -22.47
C SER A 92 25.21 5.61 -22.96
N LYS A 93 24.77 5.84 -24.20
CA LYS A 93 24.67 7.19 -24.79
C LYS A 93 23.37 7.90 -24.42
N ASP A 94 22.38 7.18 -23.91
CA ASP A 94 21.09 7.75 -23.46
C ASP A 94 21.19 8.25 -22.03
N SER A 95 21.13 9.54 -21.85
CA SER A 95 21.21 10.20 -20.52
C SER A 95 20.02 9.91 -19.61
N ARG A 96 18.94 9.31 -20.10
CA ARG A 96 17.79 8.86 -19.33
C ARG A 96 18.07 7.55 -18.59
N ILE A 97 19.05 6.77 -19.05
CA ILE A 97 19.42 5.48 -18.46
C ILE A 97 20.30 5.72 -17.23
N ILE A 98 19.89 5.13 -16.11
CA ILE A 98 20.62 5.19 -14.83
C ILE A 98 21.55 4.01 -14.69
N LYS A 99 21.06 2.81 -15.11
CA LYS A 99 21.74 1.56 -14.84
C LYS A 99 21.42 0.53 -15.93
N THR A 100 22.44 -0.26 -16.27
CA THR A 100 22.27 -1.42 -17.13
C THR A 100 22.87 -2.65 -16.46
N THR A 101 22.16 -3.78 -16.51
CA THR A 101 22.71 -5.09 -16.13
C THR A 101 22.46 -6.09 -17.25
N SER A 102 23.40 -6.96 -17.50
CA SER A 102 23.26 -7.98 -18.54
C SER A 102 23.80 -9.33 -18.09
N THR A 103 23.23 -10.37 -18.69
CA THR A 103 23.68 -11.76 -18.54
C THR A 103 23.71 -12.38 -19.91
N ALA A 104 24.88 -12.93 -20.28
CA ALA A 104 25.08 -13.70 -21.50
C ALA A 104 25.30 -15.20 -21.17
N LEU A 105 24.63 -16.06 -21.90
CA LEU A 105 24.74 -17.51 -21.90
C LEU A 105 25.21 -17.96 -23.28
N ASP A 106 25.51 -19.24 -23.47
CA ASP A 106 26.08 -19.76 -24.72
C ASP A 106 25.24 -19.46 -25.98
N ASN A 107 23.91 -19.39 -25.85
CA ASN A 107 23.02 -19.13 -26.98
C ASN A 107 21.96 -18.09 -26.72
N SER A 108 21.99 -17.42 -25.58
CA SER A 108 20.97 -16.44 -25.19
C SER A 108 21.55 -15.35 -24.36
N PHE A 109 20.83 -14.23 -24.28
CA PHE A 109 21.20 -13.11 -23.43
C PHE A 109 19.96 -12.40 -22.92
N ASN A 110 20.15 -11.69 -21.82
CA ASN A 110 19.17 -10.77 -21.24
C ASN A 110 19.88 -9.50 -20.76
N ILE A 111 19.36 -8.35 -21.17
CA ILE A 111 19.84 -7.02 -20.76
C ILE A 111 18.66 -6.32 -20.07
N VAL A 112 18.86 -5.86 -18.85
CA VAL A 112 17.90 -5.05 -18.08
C VAL A 112 18.41 -3.63 -18.08
N ILE A 113 17.55 -2.69 -18.46
CA ILE A 113 17.86 -1.28 -18.60
C ILE A 113 16.92 -0.49 -17.69
N GLN A 114 17.47 0.22 -16.73
CA GLN A 114 16.73 1.06 -15.79
C GLN A 114 16.86 2.51 -16.19
N TYR A 115 15.72 3.18 -16.33
CA TYR A 115 15.61 4.60 -16.67
C TYR A 115 15.35 5.47 -15.44
N LYS A 116 15.51 6.78 -15.61
CA LYS A 116 15.12 7.78 -14.61
C LYS A 116 13.61 7.78 -14.40
N ASP A 117 13.18 8.06 -13.18
CA ASP A 117 11.76 8.21 -12.85
C ASP A 117 11.11 9.29 -13.75
N GLY A 118 9.88 9.01 -14.19
CA GLY A 118 9.13 9.89 -15.09
C GLY A 118 9.51 9.81 -16.57
N THR A 119 10.39 8.87 -16.97
CA THR A 119 10.70 8.60 -18.38
C THR A 119 9.53 7.85 -19.03
N ASP A 120 9.09 8.29 -20.21
CA ASP A 120 8.20 7.49 -21.05
C ASP A 120 8.96 6.27 -21.58
N ILE A 121 8.72 5.12 -20.92
CA ILE A 121 9.48 3.89 -21.15
C ILE A 121 9.15 3.27 -22.50
N ILE A 122 7.89 3.41 -22.94
CA ILE A 122 7.46 2.86 -24.22
C ILE A 122 8.21 3.60 -25.35
N ALA A 123 8.20 4.94 -25.30
CA ALA A 123 8.93 5.74 -26.27
C ALA A 123 10.46 5.53 -26.19
N ALA A 124 11.02 5.45 -24.98
CA ALA A 124 12.45 5.22 -24.76
C ALA A 124 12.89 3.82 -25.23
N SER A 125 12.08 2.79 -24.99
CA SER A 125 12.35 1.43 -25.46
C SER A 125 12.26 1.30 -26.98
N GLU A 126 11.30 1.96 -27.63
CA GLU A 126 11.21 2.00 -29.10
C GLU A 126 12.37 2.79 -29.73
N GLU A 127 12.80 3.89 -29.12
CA GLU A 127 13.98 4.62 -29.56
C GLU A 127 15.26 3.78 -29.46
N LEU A 128 15.44 3.07 -28.34
CA LEU A 128 16.55 2.12 -28.18
C LEU A 128 16.50 1.01 -29.24
N LYS A 129 15.33 0.45 -29.50
CA LYS A 129 15.13 -0.57 -30.54
C LYS A 129 15.53 -0.04 -31.91
N ASN A 130 15.14 1.18 -32.27
CA ASN A 130 15.49 1.80 -33.55
C ASN A 130 17.01 2.05 -33.66
N ASN A 131 17.64 2.52 -32.58
CA ASN A 131 19.08 2.75 -32.52
C ASN A 131 19.88 1.42 -32.63
N VAL A 132 19.41 0.38 -31.99
CA VAL A 132 20.00 -0.97 -32.06
C VAL A 132 19.82 -1.57 -33.47
N SER A 133 18.62 -1.46 -34.04
CA SER A 133 18.30 -2.02 -35.37
C SER A 133 19.06 -1.30 -36.51
N SER A 134 19.42 -0.04 -36.34
CA SER A 134 20.22 0.72 -37.29
C SER A 134 21.73 0.50 -37.15
N SER A 135 22.16 -0.25 -36.13
CA SER A 135 23.61 -0.49 -35.87
C SER A 135 24.14 -1.65 -36.71
N ALA A 136 25.17 -1.34 -37.53
CA ALA A 136 25.87 -2.38 -38.30
C ALA A 136 26.74 -3.31 -37.43
N ASN A 137 26.91 -3.02 -36.15
CA ASN A 137 27.80 -3.78 -35.26
C ASN A 137 27.11 -4.97 -34.59
N ILE A 138 25.80 -5.18 -34.84
CA ILE A 138 25.05 -6.30 -34.25
C ILE A 138 24.75 -7.32 -35.33
N PRO A 139 25.06 -8.61 -35.10
CA PRO A 139 24.84 -9.63 -36.10
C PRO A 139 23.37 -9.77 -36.49
N VAL A 140 23.07 -9.82 -37.78
CA VAL A 140 21.71 -9.98 -38.32
C VAL A 140 21.06 -11.29 -37.85
N SER A 141 21.87 -12.31 -37.53
CA SER A 141 21.41 -13.59 -36.99
C SER A 141 20.95 -13.54 -35.52
N ALA A 142 21.26 -12.45 -34.81
CA ALA A 142 20.76 -12.25 -33.45
C ALA A 142 19.26 -11.92 -33.45
N LYS A 143 18.44 -12.73 -32.79
CA LYS A 143 17.03 -12.45 -32.60
C LYS A 143 16.85 -11.61 -31.33
N LEU A 144 16.33 -10.40 -31.47
CA LEU A 144 16.14 -9.43 -30.37
C LEU A 144 14.66 -9.30 -30.02
N ASN A 145 14.35 -9.39 -28.75
CA ASN A 145 13.02 -9.16 -28.21
C ASN A 145 13.08 -8.02 -27.18
N TYR A 146 12.31 -6.96 -27.39
CA TYR A 146 12.21 -5.82 -26.51
C TYR A 146 10.93 -5.90 -25.71
N SER A 147 11.01 -5.71 -24.39
CA SER A 147 9.85 -5.64 -23.54
C SER A 147 10.03 -4.62 -22.42
N THR A 148 8.93 -3.99 -22.03
CA THR A 148 8.87 -3.15 -20.84
C THR A 148 8.30 -3.97 -19.69
N ILE A 149 8.80 -3.77 -18.49
CA ILE A 149 8.29 -4.47 -17.30
C ILE A 149 7.03 -3.79 -16.82
N ASN A 150 5.94 -4.54 -16.76
CA ASN A 150 4.72 -4.14 -16.07
C ASN A 150 4.52 -5.06 -14.86
N ALA A 151 4.60 -4.48 -13.67
CA ALA A 151 4.51 -5.21 -12.40
C ALA A 151 3.14 -5.90 -12.19
N GLY A 152 2.12 -5.44 -12.92
CA GLY A 152 0.76 -5.97 -12.84
C GLY A 152 0.46 -7.12 -13.80
N LYS A 153 1.40 -7.59 -14.66
CA LYS A 153 1.11 -8.60 -15.69
C LYS A 153 1.88 -9.91 -15.50
N PHE A 154 1.24 -11.04 -15.86
CA PHE A 154 1.91 -12.34 -15.87
C PHE A 154 3.02 -12.36 -16.92
N LEU A 155 4.16 -12.92 -16.57
CA LEU A 155 5.35 -12.94 -17.43
C LEU A 155 5.69 -11.55 -17.99
N ASN A 156 5.37 -10.47 -17.23
CA ASN A 156 5.57 -9.07 -17.61
C ASN A 156 4.80 -8.61 -18.88
N LYS A 157 3.92 -9.43 -19.43
CA LYS A 157 3.26 -9.17 -20.72
C LYS A 157 1.76 -9.51 -20.75
N TYR A 158 1.33 -10.60 -20.11
CA TYR A 158 -0.01 -11.14 -20.26
C TYR A 158 -0.90 -10.80 -19.07
N ASP A 159 -2.16 -10.47 -19.36
CA ASP A 159 -3.20 -10.22 -18.35
C ASP A 159 -3.79 -11.51 -17.79
N SER A 160 -3.87 -12.54 -18.65
CA SER A 160 -4.34 -13.88 -18.28
C SER A 160 -3.58 -14.95 -19.05
N LEU A 161 -3.47 -16.12 -18.47
CA LEU A 161 -2.90 -17.31 -19.08
C LEU A 161 -3.99 -18.39 -19.15
N ILE A 162 -4.18 -18.95 -20.32
CA ILE A 162 -5.12 -20.05 -20.57
C ILE A 162 -4.33 -21.29 -20.88
N SER A 163 -4.66 -22.39 -20.23
CA SER A 163 -4.11 -23.71 -20.51
C SER A 163 -5.03 -24.50 -21.41
N VAL A 164 -4.49 -25.10 -22.46
CA VAL A 164 -5.18 -25.99 -23.37
C VAL A 164 -4.51 -27.36 -23.32
N SER A 165 -5.25 -28.40 -22.95
CA SER A 165 -4.76 -29.78 -22.88
C SER A 165 -5.63 -30.75 -23.70
N ASN A 166 -5.02 -31.80 -24.17
CA ASN A 166 -5.69 -32.91 -24.85
C ASN A 166 -4.82 -34.18 -24.72
N ASN A 167 -5.23 -35.10 -23.88
CA ASN A 167 -4.43 -36.31 -23.57
C ASN A 167 -4.47 -37.36 -24.70
N THR A 168 -5.24 -37.12 -25.76
CA THR A 168 -5.39 -38.09 -26.88
C THR A 168 -4.48 -37.84 -28.06
N VAL A 169 -3.76 -36.67 -28.06
CA VAL A 169 -2.90 -36.25 -29.18
C VAL A 169 -1.46 -36.05 -28.73
N THR A 170 -0.54 -36.03 -29.69
CA THR A 170 0.86 -35.71 -29.38
C THR A 170 1.04 -34.22 -29.06
N THR A 171 2.13 -33.87 -28.38
CA THR A 171 2.43 -32.46 -28.02
C THR A 171 2.50 -31.54 -29.25
N GLU A 172 3.04 -32.05 -30.38
CA GLU A 172 3.12 -31.30 -31.64
C GLU A 172 1.74 -31.05 -32.23
N GLN A 173 0.85 -32.05 -32.19
CA GLN A 173 -0.54 -31.93 -32.65
C GLN A 173 -1.31 -30.96 -31.73
N LEU A 174 -1.11 -31.08 -30.43
CA LEU A 174 -1.69 -30.12 -29.45
C LEU A 174 -1.26 -28.70 -29.74
N GLN A 175 0.01 -28.46 -30.14
CA GLN A 175 0.46 -27.10 -30.49
C GLN A 175 -0.30 -26.54 -31.70
N VAL A 176 -0.57 -27.39 -32.73
CA VAL A 176 -1.34 -26.97 -33.90
C VAL A 176 -2.80 -26.65 -33.53
N GLU A 177 -3.44 -27.50 -32.70
CA GLU A 177 -4.81 -27.30 -32.24
C GLU A 177 -4.91 -26.04 -31.33
N ALA A 178 -3.94 -25.86 -30.42
CA ALA A 178 -3.90 -24.70 -29.53
C ALA A 178 -3.64 -23.38 -30.29
N THR A 179 -2.83 -23.42 -31.39
CA THR A 179 -2.65 -22.26 -32.27
C THR A 179 -3.96 -21.86 -32.93
N ALA A 180 -4.69 -22.85 -33.52
CA ALA A 180 -5.98 -22.60 -34.16
C ALA A 180 -7.04 -22.08 -33.13
N TYR A 181 -6.98 -22.60 -31.91
CA TYR A 181 -7.82 -22.12 -30.80
C TYR A 181 -7.48 -20.67 -30.42
N ALA A 182 -6.19 -20.35 -30.26
CA ALA A 182 -5.72 -19.00 -29.93
C ALA A 182 -6.17 -17.96 -30.97
N ASP A 183 -6.07 -18.31 -32.28
CA ASP A 183 -6.53 -17.46 -33.38
C ASP A 183 -8.04 -17.22 -33.33
N SER A 184 -8.82 -18.26 -33.03
CA SER A 184 -10.27 -18.15 -32.91
C SER A 184 -10.70 -17.35 -31.68
N LEU A 185 -10.00 -17.56 -30.57
CA LEU A 185 -10.22 -16.78 -29.33
C LEU A 185 -9.84 -15.31 -29.55
N SER A 186 -8.71 -15.04 -30.21
CA SER A 186 -8.26 -13.66 -30.49
C SER A 186 -9.32 -12.87 -31.28
N ARG A 187 -9.96 -13.50 -32.29
CA ARG A 187 -11.06 -12.86 -33.04
C ARG A 187 -12.28 -12.54 -32.18
N LYS A 188 -12.62 -13.42 -31.21
CA LYS A 188 -13.79 -13.20 -30.32
C LYS A 188 -13.54 -12.13 -29.26
N ILE A 189 -12.33 -12.02 -28.76
CA ILE A 189 -11.99 -11.07 -27.70
C ILE A 189 -11.47 -9.71 -28.19
N ALA A 190 -11.36 -9.50 -29.50
CA ALA A 190 -10.85 -8.24 -30.05
C ALA A 190 -11.44 -6.99 -29.32
N PRO A 191 -10.66 -5.93 -29.05
CA PRO A 191 -9.29 -5.65 -29.52
C PRO A 191 -8.17 -6.32 -28.72
N SER A 192 -8.48 -7.13 -27.70
CA SER A 192 -7.50 -7.95 -27.01
C SER A 192 -7.00 -9.09 -27.91
N SER A 193 -5.80 -9.58 -27.63
CA SER A 193 -5.18 -10.64 -28.42
C SER A 193 -4.89 -11.89 -27.57
N ALA A 194 -5.00 -13.05 -28.21
CA ALA A 194 -4.61 -14.33 -27.66
C ALA A 194 -3.42 -14.88 -28.47
N VAL A 195 -2.32 -15.20 -27.83
CA VAL A 195 -1.09 -15.66 -28.48
C VAL A 195 -0.62 -16.94 -27.81
N LEU A 196 -0.42 -18.00 -28.59
CA LEU A 196 0.16 -19.24 -28.07
C LEU A 196 1.61 -19.00 -27.66
N LEU A 197 2.01 -19.51 -26.50
CA LEU A 197 3.41 -19.65 -26.11
C LEU A 197 3.87 -21.01 -26.64
N PRO A 198 4.68 -21.06 -27.74
CA PRO A 198 4.98 -22.30 -28.39
C PRO A 198 5.92 -23.15 -27.55
N ALA A 199 5.62 -24.43 -27.40
CA ALA A 199 6.49 -25.42 -26.81
C ALA A 199 7.63 -25.81 -27.76
N TYR A 200 7.33 -25.89 -29.07
CA TYR A 200 8.31 -26.18 -30.11
C TYR A 200 8.66 -24.95 -30.92
N GLU A 201 9.94 -24.78 -31.22
CA GLU A 201 10.43 -23.74 -32.12
C GLU A 201 11.32 -24.34 -33.20
N ASN A 202 11.15 -23.85 -34.43
CA ASN A 202 12.00 -24.22 -35.54
C ASN A 202 13.31 -23.41 -35.46
N GLY A 203 14.41 -24.14 -35.27
CA GLY A 203 15.77 -23.58 -35.33
C GLY A 203 16.46 -24.12 -36.62
N THR A 204 17.35 -23.31 -37.21
CA THR A 204 18.20 -23.78 -38.31
C THR A 204 19.52 -24.27 -37.71
N ASN A 205 19.89 -25.49 -37.93
CA ASN A 205 21.20 -26.00 -37.53
C ASN A 205 22.29 -25.18 -38.29
N PRO A 206 23.17 -24.43 -37.61
CA PRO A 206 24.14 -23.56 -38.26
C PRO A 206 25.18 -24.32 -39.07
N VAL A 207 25.36 -25.62 -38.83
CA VAL A 207 26.35 -26.46 -39.53
C VAL A 207 25.77 -27.16 -40.76
N SER A 208 24.50 -27.68 -40.64
CA SER A 208 23.89 -28.46 -41.73
C SER A 208 22.87 -27.66 -42.55
N GLY A 209 22.47 -26.46 -42.11
CA GLY A 209 21.42 -25.67 -42.73
C GLY A 209 20.01 -26.27 -42.64
N GLN A 210 19.86 -27.41 -42.00
CA GLN A 210 18.57 -28.07 -41.85
C GLN A 210 17.71 -27.41 -40.75
N VAL A 211 16.40 -27.31 -41.00
CA VAL A 211 15.44 -26.88 -40.00
C VAL A 211 15.21 -28.02 -39.02
N VAL A 212 15.53 -27.81 -37.77
CA VAL A 212 15.32 -28.76 -36.68
C VAL A 212 14.25 -28.17 -35.74
N THR A 213 13.19 -28.91 -35.52
CA THR A 213 12.16 -28.58 -34.53
C THR A 213 12.67 -29.03 -33.16
N GLN A 214 12.82 -28.07 -32.26
CA GLN A 214 13.30 -28.31 -30.88
C GLN A 214 12.21 -27.98 -29.88
N LEU A 215 12.03 -28.82 -28.85
CA LEU A 215 11.21 -28.55 -27.69
C LEU A 215 11.90 -27.43 -26.83
N LYS A 216 11.24 -26.33 -26.62
CA LYS A 216 11.76 -25.16 -25.87
C LYS A 216 11.11 -24.92 -24.53
N SER A 217 9.86 -25.25 -24.39
CA SER A 217 9.10 -25.10 -23.15
C SER A 217 8.20 -26.28 -22.91
N PHE A 218 7.83 -26.48 -21.69
CA PHE A 218 6.85 -27.48 -21.29
C PHE A 218 5.98 -26.93 -20.19
N ASP A 219 4.68 -27.13 -20.32
CA ASP A 219 3.71 -26.62 -19.41
C ASP A 219 2.80 -27.76 -18.93
N PHE A 220 2.42 -27.71 -17.65
CA PHE A 220 1.48 -28.65 -17.04
C PHE A 220 0.43 -27.87 -16.27
N ILE A 221 -0.75 -28.46 -16.14
CA ILE A 221 -1.85 -27.96 -15.33
C ILE A 221 -2.45 -29.09 -14.50
N ALA A 222 -2.67 -28.81 -13.21
CA ALA A 222 -3.50 -29.62 -12.34
C ALA A 222 -4.60 -28.73 -11.75
N PHE A 223 -5.82 -29.19 -11.73
CA PHE A 223 -6.96 -28.43 -11.19
C PHE A 223 -7.93 -29.34 -10.43
N ARG A 224 -8.65 -28.72 -9.50
CA ARG A 224 -9.61 -29.43 -8.64
C ARG A 224 -10.90 -29.69 -9.39
N ARG A 225 -11.36 -30.96 -9.39
CA ARG A 225 -12.73 -31.33 -9.78
C ARG A 225 -13.43 -31.96 -8.59
N GLY A 226 -14.45 -31.29 -8.06
CA GLY A 226 -15.07 -31.69 -6.81
C GLY A 226 -14.06 -31.62 -5.65
N ASP A 227 -13.95 -32.69 -4.86
CA ASP A 227 -13.09 -32.72 -3.67
C ASP A 227 -11.64 -33.15 -3.98
N ASN A 228 -11.34 -33.61 -5.19
CA ASN A 228 -10.01 -34.11 -5.56
C ASN A 228 -9.29 -33.20 -6.53
N LEU A 229 -7.97 -33.02 -6.30
CA LEU A 229 -7.06 -32.40 -7.26
C LEU A 229 -6.64 -33.47 -8.26
N GLU A 230 -6.89 -33.23 -9.54
CA GLU A 230 -6.51 -34.15 -10.61
C GLU A 230 -4.98 -34.13 -10.87
N PRO A 231 -4.42 -35.25 -11.36
CA PRO A 231 -3.01 -35.28 -11.77
C PRO A 231 -2.69 -34.21 -12.81
N ALA A 232 -1.43 -33.74 -12.80
CA ALA A 232 -1.00 -32.74 -13.76
C ALA A 232 -1.03 -33.27 -15.20
N GLU A 233 -1.74 -32.58 -16.08
CA GLU A 233 -1.81 -32.85 -17.52
C GLU A 233 -0.85 -31.94 -18.28
N GLN A 234 -0.25 -32.45 -19.33
CA GLN A 234 0.55 -31.64 -20.25
C GLN A 234 -0.36 -30.68 -21.00
N SER A 235 0.04 -29.44 -21.08
CA SER A 235 -0.77 -28.37 -21.65
C SER A 235 0.05 -27.41 -22.51
N MET A 236 -0.66 -26.59 -23.29
CA MET A 236 -0.11 -25.45 -24.01
C MET A 236 -0.68 -24.17 -23.39
N ILE A 237 0.16 -23.19 -23.18
CA ILE A 237 -0.25 -21.91 -22.61
C ILE A 237 -0.53 -20.89 -23.70
N ILE A 238 -1.71 -20.26 -23.62
CA ILE A 238 -2.10 -19.11 -24.43
C ILE A 238 -2.07 -17.87 -23.55
N GLY A 239 -1.25 -16.90 -23.90
CA GLY A 239 -1.16 -15.62 -23.24
C GLY A 239 -2.17 -14.63 -23.82
N ILE A 240 -2.94 -13.99 -22.96
CA ILE A 240 -3.93 -12.96 -23.32
C ILE A 240 -3.36 -11.60 -23.00
N THR A 241 -3.40 -10.68 -23.97
CA THR A 241 -2.98 -9.28 -23.79
C THR A 241 -4.13 -8.37 -24.13
N SER A 242 -4.46 -7.47 -23.21
CA SER A 242 -5.50 -6.45 -23.38
C SER A 242 -4.88 -5.06 -23.58
N PRO A 243 -5.54 -4.15 -24.31
CA PRO A 243 -5.13 -2.75 -24.37
C PRO A 243 -5.07 -2.10 -22.99
N SER A 244 -4.16 -1.14 -22.80
CA SER A 244 -4.10 -0.34 -21.57
C SER A 244 -5.45 0.31 -21.27
N GLY A 245 -5.85 0.33 -19.99
CA GLY A 245 -7.13 0.89 -19.56
C GLY A 245 -8.34 -0.04 -19.80
N THR A 246 -8.13 -1.31 -20.07
CA THR A 246 -9.23 -2.29 -20.13
C THR A 246 -9.76 -2.58 -18.73
N ASP A 247 -11.08 -2.51 -18.53
CA ASP A 247 -11.73 -2.96 -17.29
C ASP A 247 -11.56 -4.47 -17.15
N VAL A 248 -10.69 -4.89 -16.23
CA VAL A 248 -10.28 -6.29 -16.06
C VAL A 248 -11.47 -7.19 -15.71
N VAL A 249 -12.43 -6.71 -14.93
CA VAL A 249 -13.59 -7.50 -14.49
C VAL A 249 -14.59 -7.70 -15.63
N LYS A 250 -14.80 -6.67 -16.46
CA LYS A 250 -15.66 -6.79 -17.66
C LYS A 250 -14.99 -7.66 -18.73
N PHE A 251 -13.68 -7.53 -18.84
CA PHE A 251 -12.91 -8.32 -19.80
C PHE A 251 -12.94 -9.81 -19.44
N ASP A 252 -12.80 -10.18 -18.15
CA ASP A 252 -12.92 -11.56 -17.68
C ASP A 252 -14.25 -12.20 -18.07
N SER A 253 -15.33 -11.47 -17.87
CA SER A 253 -16.66 -11.95 -18.28
C SER A 253 -16.76 -12.19 -19.80
N LYS A 254 -16.14 -11.32 -20.61
CA LYS A 254 -16.07 -11.48 -22.07
C LYS A 254 -15.19 -12.68 -22.45
N LEU A 255 -14.05 -12.84 -21.79
CA LEU A 255 -13.12 -13.95 -21.99
C LEU A 255 -13.77 -15.28 -21.65
N SER A 256 -14.40 -15.40 -20.49
CA SER A 256 -15.11 -16.58 -20.04
C SER A 256 -16.27 -16.95 -21.01
N SER A 257 -17.02 -15.95 -21.48
CA SER A 257 -18.07 -16.18 -22.49
C SER A 257 -17.47 -16.69 -23.81
N ALA A 258 -16.36 -16.11 -24.27
CA ALA A 258 -15.71 -16.53 -25.50
C ALA A 258 -15.14 -17.96 -25.40
N ILE A 259 -14.60 -18.34 -24.24
CA ILE A 259 -14.12 -19.71 -23.94
C ILE A 259 -15.31 -20.70 -24.01
N ASN A 260 -16.44 -20.40 -23.35
CA ASN A 260 -17.63 -21.25 -23.33
C ASN A 260 -18.24 -21.39 -24.72
N ASP A 261 -18.26 -20.31 -25.50
CA ASP A 261 -18.75 -20.37 -26.91
C ASP A 261 -17.86 -21.26 -27.77
N LEU A 262 -16.53 -21.23 -27.61
CA LEU A 262 -15.59 -22.08 -28.32
C LEU A 262 -15.65 -23.53 -27.85
N ALA A 263 -15.93 -23.78 -26.57
CA ALA A 263 -16.14 -25.12 -26.03
C ALA A 263 -17.37 -25.82 -26.62
N SER A 264 -18.35 -25.04 -27.10
CA SER A 264 -19.52 -25.55 -27.76
C SER A 264 -19.33 -25.84 -29.26
N ASP A 265 -18.19 -25.47 -29.84
CA ASP A 265 -17.83 -25.73 -31.23
C ASP A 265 -17.28 -27.16 -31.38
N ASP A 266 -17.87 -27.95 -32.31
CA ASP A 266 -17.45 -29.32 -32.56
C ASP A 266 -15.96 -29.46 -32.87
N LYS A 267 -15.34 -28.41 -33.39
CA LYS A 267 -13.91 -28.36 -33.69
C LYS A 267 -13.02 -28.45 -32.44
N TYR A 268 -13.51 -27.96 -31.31
CA TYR A 268 -12.71 -27.83 -30.08
C TYR A 268 -13.22 -28.67 -28.90
N LYS A 269 -14.21 -29.56 -29.14
CA LYS A 269 -14.86 -30.42 -28.12
C LYS A 269 -13.86 -31.30 -27.35
N ASN A 270 -12.77 -31.71 -27.99
CA ASN A 270 -11.77 -32.58 -27.38
C ASN A 270 -10.68 -31.83 -26.62
N LEU A 271 -10.71 -30.48 -26.65
CA LEU A 271 -9.77 -29.67 -25.92
C LEU A 271 -10.32 -29.37 -24.51
N SER A 272 -9.52 -29.68 -23.49
CA SER A 272 -9.76 -29.21 -22.15
C SER A 272 -9.12 -27.82 -22.01
N VAL A 273 -9.96 -26.79 -21.85
CA VAL A 273 -9.50 -25.40 -21.77
C VAL A 273 -9.79 -24.87 -20.37
N THR A 274 -8.74 -24.42 -19.70
CA THR A 274 -8.83 -23.92 -18.32
C THR A 274 -8.02 -22.63 -18.20
N ILE A 275 -8.54 -21.67 -17.41
CA ILE A 275 -7.78 -20.47 -17.08
C ILE A 275 -6.64 -20.87 -16.12
N ALA A 276 -5.41 -20.86 -16.61
CA ALA A 276 -4.22 -21.27 -15.85
C ALA A 276 -3.82 -20.24 -14.81
N ALA A 277 -3.88 -18.97 -15.17
CA ALA A 277 -3.69 -17.86 -14.26
C ALA A 277 -4.48 -16.64 -14.78
N ASP A 278 -5.19 -15.97 -13.92
CA ASP A 278 -5.84 -14.71 -14.22
C ASP A 278 -5.68 -13.76 -13.03
N GLN A 279 -5.65 -12.49 -13.33
CA GLN A 279 -5.72 -11.45 -12.30
C GLN A 279 -7.16 -11.10 -11.95
N ALA A 280 -8.10 -11.35 -12.88
CA ALA A 280 -9.46 -10.86 -12.77
C ALA A 280 -10.20 -11.49 -11.58
N SER A 281 -10.03 -12.78 -11.34
CA SER A 281 -10.67 -13.47 -10.20
C SER A 281 -10.16 -12.92 -8.86
N SER A 282 -8.84 -12.79 -8.69
CA SER A 282 -8.23 -12.24 -7.48
C SER A 282 -8.61 -10.76 -7.28
N ILE A 283 -8.62 -9.98 -8.36
CA ILE A 283 -9.03 -8.57 -8.34
C ILE A 283 -10.50 -8.44 -7.95
N LYS A 284 -11.37 -9.24 -8.54
CA LYS A 284 -12.81 -9.23 -8.25
C LYS A 284 -13.08 -9.58 -6.78
N GLU A 285 -12.39 -10.57 -6.25
CA GLU A 285 -12.48 -10.98 -4.86
C GLU A 285 -11.98 -9.88 -3.92
N GLN A 286 -10.81 -9.29 -4.18
CA GLN A 286 -10.27 -8.17 -3.40
C GLN A 286 -11.18 -6.94 -3.44
N ILE A 287 -11.71 -6.59 -4.62
CA ILE A 287 -12.65 -5.48 -4.78
C ILE A 287 -13.93 -5.76 -4.00
N SER A 288 -14.50 -6.98 -4.10
CA SER A 288 -15.70 -7.35 -3.36
C SER A 288 -15.47 -7.24 -1.85
N LEU A 289 -14.40 -7.80 -1.34
CA LEU A 289 -14.05 -7.76 0.09
C LEU A 289 -13.87 -6.32 0.60
N LEU A 290 -13.22 -5.46 -0.20
CA LEU A 290 -13.07 -4.06 0.16
C LEU A 290 -14.39 -3.27 0.05
N GLN A 291 -15.27 -3.62 -0.88
CA GLN A 291 -16.63 -3.05 -0.98
C GLN A 291 -17.47 -3.42 0.25
N ASP A 292 -17.41 -4.68 0.68
CA ASP A 292 -18.12 -5.15 1.87
C ASP A 292 -17.60 -4.42 3.11
N ASN A 293 -16.28 -4.31 3.28
CA ASN A 293 -15.67 -3.52 4.35
C ASN A 293 -16.08 -2.04 4.33
N LEU A 294 -16.21 -1.43 3.13
CA LEU A 294 -16.67 -0.06 2.97
C LEU A 294 -18.13 0.10 3.42
N LEU A 295 -19.01 -0.83 3.03
CA LEU A 295 -20.42 -0.82 3.41
C LEU A 295 -20.61 -1.10 4.91
N GLU A 296 -19.93 -2.10 5.44
CA GLU A 296 -19.90 -2.40 6.89
C GLU A 296 -19.40 -1.20 7.68
N GLY A 297 -18.28 -0.62 7.29
CA GLY A 297 -17.72 0.56 7.92
C GLY A 297 -18.72 1.74 7.91
N LEU A 298 -19.39 1.99 6.78
CA LEU A 298 -20.41 3.03 6.67
C LEU A 298 -21.58 2.80 7.64
N VAL A 299 -22.10 1.57 7.70
CA VAL A 299 -23.21 1.20 8.58
C VAL A 299 -22.80 1.32 10.06
N ILE A 300 -21.64 0.78 10.41
CA ILE A 300 -21.14 0.80 11.79
C ILE A 300 -20.90 2.24 12.26
N VAL A 301 -20.31 3.07 11.40
CA VAL A 301 -20.11 4.50 11.70
C VAL A 301 -21.44 5.24 11.87
N ALA A 302 -22.41 4.99 10.99
CA ALA A 302 -23.75 5.57 11.10
C ALA A 302 -24.43 5.19 12.41
N LEU A 303 -24.37 3.92 12.80
CA LEU A 303 -24.91 3.41 14.07
C LEU A 303 -24.18 4.03 15.28
N THR A 304 -22.87 4.14 15.19
CA THR A 304 -22.05 4.79 16.24
C THR A 304 -22.45 6.26 16.41
N CYS A 305 -22.60 7.00 15.31
CA CYS A 305 -23.09 8.37 15.37
C CYS A 305 -24.51 8.49 15.94
N MET A 306 -25.39 7.57 15.58
CA MET A 306 -26.75 7.51 16.17
C MET A 306 -26.72 7.28 17.67
N PHE A 307 -25.82 6.44 18.11
CA PHE A 307 -25.68 6.06 19.51
C PHE A 307 -25.06 7.19 20.36
N PHE A 308 -23.97 7.79 19.88
CA PHE A 308 -23.22 8.80 20.63
C PHE A 308 -23.84 10.19 20.58
N ILE A 309 -24.45 10.59 19.46
CA ILE A 309 -24.97 11.95 19.27
C ILE A 309 -26.51 11.96 19.40
N SER A 310 -27.18 11.52 18.38
CA SER A 310 -28.63 11.32 18.30
C SER A 310 -29.00 10.61 17.01
N ALA A 311 -30.13 9.92 16.97
CA ALA A 311 -30.60 9.22 15.78
C ALA A 311 -30.72 10.17 14.55
N ARG A 312 -31.13 11.42 14.74
CA ARG A 312 -31.24 12.43 13.68
C ARG A 312 -29.88 12.89 13.18
N ALA A 313 -28.98 13.21 14.09
CA ALA A 313 -27.61 13.61 13.74
C ALA A 313 -26.86 12.46 13.07
N GLY A 314 -27.07 11.19 13.51
CA GLY A 314 -26.51 10.02 12.88
C GLY A 314 -27.00 9.82 11.44
N ILE A 315 -28.31 10.00 11.17
CA ILE A 315 -28.86 9.93 9.80
C ILE A 315 -28.26 11.06 8.93
N VAL A 316 -28.17 12.27 9.45
CA VAL A 316 -27.57 13.39 8.73
C VAL A 316 -26.10 13.11 8.42
N ALA A 317 -25.36 12.54 9.37
CA ALA A 317 -23.97 12.17 9.18
C ALA A 317 -23.81 11.05 8.13
N ALA A 318 -24.64 10.00 8.20
CA ALA A 318 -24.63 8.91 7.22
C ALA A 318 -24.90 9.40 5.79
N LEU A 319 -25.93 10.23 5.60
CA LEU A 319 -26.24 10.82 4.30
C LEU A 319 -25.15 11.79 3.83
N GLY A 320 -24.53 12.53 4.75
CA GLY A 320 -23.36 13.38 4.48
C GLY A 320 -22.16 12.57 3.97
N MET A 321 -21.88 11.42 4.59
CA MET A 321 -20.82 10.52 4.16
C MET A 321 -21.08 9.94 2.76
N ILE A 322 -22.31 9.49 2.49
CA ILE A 322 -22.69 8.99 1.15
C ILE A 322 -22.50 10.08 0.09
N GLY A 323 -22.92 11.32 0.38
CA GLY A 323 -22.70 12.45 -0.51
C GLY A 323 -21.22 12.75 -0.76
N THR A 324 -20.42 12.66 0.30
CA THR A 324 -18.95 12.84 0.20
C THR A 324 -18.29 11.75 -0.64
N LEU A 325 -18.62 10.48 -0.39
CA LEU A 325 -18.10 9.36 -1.19
C LEU A 325 -18.48 9.49 -2.66
N ALA A 326 -19.76 9.80 -2.96
CA ALA A 326 -20.23 9.97 -4.32
C ALA A 326 -19.52 11.11 -5.05
N MET A 327 -19.32 12.25 -4.40
CA MET A 327 -18.58 13.37 -4.98
C MET A 327 -17.08 13.03 -5.15
N THR A 328 -16.49 12.31 -4.21
CA THR A 328 -15.10 11.84 -4.33
C THR A 328 -14.93 10.94 -5.55
N LEU A 329 -15.80 9.95 -5.72
CA LEU A 329 -15.80 9.05 -6.89
C LEU A 329 -15.99 9.82 -8.20
N SER A 330 -16.87 10.84 -8.21
CA SER A 330 -17.07 11.70 -9.37
C SER A 330 -15.77 12.43 -9.77
N ILE A 331 -15.06 12.96 -8.78
CA ILE A 331 -13.81 13.70 -9.00
C ILE A 331 -12.68 12.75 -9.44
N LEU A 332 -12.56 11.57 -8.79
CA LEU A 332 -11.58 10.55 -9.20
C LEU A 332 -11.79 10.13 -10.65
N PHE A 333 -13.05 9.91 -11.06
CA PHE A 333 -13.38 9.62 -12.46
C PHE A 333 -12.98 10.75 -13.42
N ILE A 334 -13.27 12.01 -13.09
CA ILE A 334 -12.89 13.16 -13.91
C ILE A 334 -11.37 13.27 -14.09
N PHE A 335 -10.59 12.88 -13.07
CA PHE A 335 -9.13 12.83 -13.15
C PHE A 335 -8.58 11.55 -13.79
N GLY A 336 -9.43 10.66 -14.28
CA GLY A 336 -9.03 9.40 -14.93
C GLY A 336 -8.43 8.37 -13.98
N ILE A 337 -8.71 8.48 -12.68
CA ILE A 337 -8.25 7.52 -11.69
C ILE A 337 -9.18 6.31 -11.65
N SER A 338 -8.62 5.11 -11.80
CA SER A 338 -9.37 3.85 -11.78
C SER A 338 -9.86 3.46 -10.39
N LEU A 339 -10.88 2.60 -10.36
CA LEU A 339 -11.31 1.92 -9.14
C LEU A 339 -10.42 0.70 -8.92
N ASN A 340 -9.45 0.82 -8.04
CA ASN A 340 -8.48 -0.21 -7.74
C ASN A 340 -8.37 -0.46 -6.22
N THR A 341 -7.61 -1.45 -5.82
CA THR A 341 -7.42 -1.82 -4.41
C THR A 341 -6.98 -0.63 -3.56
N ILE A 342 -6.11 0.24 -4.09
CA ILE A 342 -5.58 1.41 -3.35
C ILE A 342 -6.62 2.51 -3.22
N THR A 343 -7.40 2.79 -4.28
CA THR A 343 -8.50 3.77 -4.22
C THR A 343 -9.60 3.33 -3.26
N LEU A 344 -10.00 2.05 -3.30
CA LEU A 344 -10.99 1.50 -2.37
C LEU A 344 -10.50 1.55 -0.93
N PHE A 345 -9.25 1.16 -0.71
CA PHE A 345 -8.63 1.28 0.60
C PHE A 345 -8.61 2.74 1.09
N GLY A 346 -8.23 3.69 0.22
CA GLY A 346 -8.29 5.11 0.51
C GLY A 346 -9.69 5.59 0.90
N LEU A 347 -10.74 5.08 0.24
CA LEU A 347 -12.12 5.38 0.58
C LEU A 347 -12.54 4.80 1.94
N ILE A 348 -12.12 3.58 2.28
CA ILE A 348 -12.37 2.98 3.61
C ILE A 348 -11.67 3.80 4.70
N LEU A 349 -10.40 4.14 4.50
CA LEU A 349 -9.66 4.99 5.43
C LEU A 349 -10.31 6.36 5.60
N CYS A 350 -10.83 6.92 4.51
CA CYS A 350 -11.58 8.17 4.53
C CYS A 350 -12.85 8.11 5.34
N LEU A 351 -13.55 6.96 5.45
CA LEU A 351 -14.78 6.89 6.24
C LEU A 351 -14.58 7.39 7.66
N GLY A 352 -13.48 6.97 8.31
CA GLY A 352 -13.14 7.46 9.64
C GLY A 352 -12.82 8.96 9.70
N LEU A 353 -12.20 9.51 8.64
CA LEU A 353 -11.77 10.89 8.57
C LEU A 353 -12.89 11.87 8.17
N ILE A 354 -13.76 11.44 7.25
CA ILE A 354 -14.89 12.25 6.73
C ILE A 354 -15.93 12.52 7.81
N VAL A 355 -16.07 11.60 8.75
CA VAL A 355 -17.04 11.68 9.85
C VAL A 355 -16.78 12.91 10.72
N ASP A 356 -15.51 13.26 10.95
CA ASP A 356 -15.12 14.35 11.84
C ASP A 356 -15.81 15.66 11.46
N ASP A 357 -15.69 16.12 10.24
CA ASP A 357 -16.27 17.37 9.76
C ASP A 357 -17.81 17.33 9.81
N THR A 358 -18.40 16.19 9.40
CA THR A 358 -19.84 15.99 9.35
C THR A 358 -20.46 15.97 10.75
N VAL A 359 -19.83 15.25 11.68
CA VAL A 359 -20.28 15.13 13.08
C VAL A 359 -20.16 16.46 13.80
N ILE A 360 -19.03 17.16 13.66
CA ILE A 360 -18.79 18.45 14.31
C ILE A 360 -19.85 19.48 13.89
N MET A 361 -20.21 19.52 12.61
CA MET A 361 -21.24 20.43 12.10
C MET A 361 -22.64 20.02 12.58
N ALA A 362 -22.98 18.74 12.51
CA ALA A 362 -24.29 18.23 12.95
C ALA A 362 -24.50 18.47 14.46
N GLU A 363 -23.48 18.22 15.29
CA GLU A 363 -23.51 18.48 16.73
C GLU A 363 -23.59 19.99 17.04
N ALA A 364 -22.89 20.83 16.29
CA ALA A 364 -22.97 22.27 16.44
C ALA A 364 -24.39 22.79 16.16
N ILE A 365 -25.05 22.28 15.11
CA ILE A 365 -26.45 22.61 14.79
C ILE A 365 -27.37 22.16 15.94
N ASP A 366 -27.21 20.90 16.42
CA ASP A 366 -28.04 20.38 17.53
C ASP A 366 -27.84 21.19 18.84
N LYS A 367 -26.60 21.58 19.13
CA LYS A 367 -26.24 22.36 20.34
C LYS A 367 -26.79 23.80 20.35
N TYR A 368 -26.77 24.47 19.19
CA TYR A 368 -27.23 25.88 19.09
C TYR A 368 -28.71 25.99 18.74
N LYS A 369 -29.41 24.87 18.58
CA LYS A 369 -30.85 24.83 18.38
C LYS A 369 -31.59 25.28 19.63
N ASP A 370 -32.33 26.36 19.50
CA ASP A 370 -33.19 26.91 20.55
C ASP A 370 -34.58 27.16 19.97
N ASN A 371 -35.64 26.85 20.74
CA ASN A 371 -37.02 27.06 20.31
C ASN A 371 -37.38 28.54 20.04
N SER A 372 -36.55 29.46 20.52
CA SER A 372 -36.70 30.91 20.32
C SER A 372 -35.99 31.43 19.06
N ARG A 373 -35.17 30.61 18.34
CA ARG A 373 -34.39 31.02 17.19
C ARG A 373 -34.90 30.38 15.90
N SER A 374 -34.80 31.16 14.81
CA SER A 374 -35.03 30.59 13.47
C SER A 374 -33.95 29.55 13.15
N PHE A 375 -34.25 28.58 12.30
CA PHE A 375 -33.25 27.57 11.87
C PHE A 375 -32.07 28.23 11.16
N ASP A 376 -32.31 29.27 10.36
CA ASP A 376 -31.29 30.08 9.69
C ASP A 376 -30.28 30.68 10.69
N GLU A 377 -30.79 31.23 11.83
CA GLU A 377 -29.93 31.77 12.88
C GLU A 377 -29.13 30.66 13.60
N THR A 378 -29.73 29.50 13.75
CA THR A 378 -29.06 28.32 14.32
C THR A 378 -27.90 27.90 13.44
N VAL A 379 -28.11 27.73 12.14
CA VAL A 379 -27.07 27.34 11.17
C VAL A 379 -26.00 28.43 11.08
N LYS A 380 -26.38 29.70 11.00
CA LYS A 380 -25.44 30.82 11.00
C LYS A 380 -24.54 30.81 12.22
N THR A 381 -25.11 30.60 13.41
CA THR A 381 -24.36 30.56 14.67
C THR A 381 -23.44 29.34 14.72
N ALA A 382 -23.95 28.15 14.40
CA ALA A 382 -23.17 26.91 14.35
C ALA A 382 -21.98 27.03 13.40
N ALA A 383 -22.22 27.40 12.14
CA ALA A 383 -21.19 27.55 11.14
C ALA A 383 -20.13 28.60 11.48
N SER A 384 -20.53 29.74 12.05
CA SER A 384 -19.57 30.78 12.45
C SER A 384 -18.67 30.37 13.61
N HIS A 385 -19.04 29.36 14.41
CA HIS A 385 -18.22 28.85 15.51
C HIS A 385 -17.34 27.68 15.12
N VAL A 386 -17.74 26.90 14.11
CA VAL A 386 -17.10 25.62 13.80
C VAL A 386 -16.35 25.63 12.45
N ALA A 387 -16.88 26.31 11.42
CA ALA A 387 -16.39 26.14 10.07
C ALA A 387 -14.90 26.52 9.88
N VAL A 388 -14.40 27.54 10.59
CA VAL A 388 -12.98 27.95 10.48
C VAL A 388 -12.07 26.92 11.16
N ALA A 389 -12.48 26.40 12.30
CA ALA A 389 -11.69 25.38 13.01
C ALA A 389 -11.66 24.05 12.23
N SER A 390 -12.81 23.64 11.64
CA SER A 390 -12.91 22.49 10.74
C SER A 390 -12.03 22.68 9.50
N LEU A 391 -12.12 23.83 8.81
CA LEU A 391 -11.24 24.12 7.67
C LEU A 391 -9.75 23.95 8.02
N THR A 392 -9.31 24.41 9.17
CA THR A 392 -7.90 24.26 9.54
C THR A 392 -7.54 22.84 9.89
N GLY A 393 -8.41 22.16 10.64
CA GLY A 393 -8.22 20.73 10.93
C GLY A 393 -8.07 19.93 9.65
N THR A 394 -8.99 20.12 8.68
CA THR A 394 -8.95 19.45 7.38
C THR A 394 -7.69 19.81 6.58
N LEU A 395 -7.30 21.11 6.58
CA LEU A 395 -6.05 21.52 5.91
C LEU A 395 -4.81 20.93 6.55
N THR A 396 -4.75 20.80 7.88
CA THR A 396 -3.61 20.12 8.54
C THR A 396 -3.55 18.64 8.18
N THR A 397 -4.70 17.97 8.07
CA THR A 397 -4.77 16.57 7.66
C THR A 397 -4.39 16.41 6.17
N ILE A 398 -4.83 17.30 5.29
CA ILE A 398 -4.40 17.33 3.88
C ILE A 398 -2.89 17.52 3.78
N LEU A 399 -2.32 18.47 4.53
CA LEU A 399 -0.87 18.68 4.56
C LEU A 399 -0.11 17.47 5.08
N ALA A 400 -0.70 16.67 5.98
CA ALA A 400 -0.08 15.44 6.46
C ALA A 400 0.08 14.39 5.35
N PHE A 401 -0.84 14.33 4.39
CA PHE A 401 -0.76 13.41 3.24
C PHE A 401 0.05 13.96 2.06
N MET A 402 0.24 15.27 1.97
CA MET A 402 0.90 15.90 0.82
C MET A 402 2.33 15.37 0.56
N PRO A 403 3.19 15.11 1.56
CA PRO A 403 4.52 14.58 1.32
C PRO A 403 4.54 13.22 0.62
N LEU A 404 3.50 12.38 0.81
CA LEU A 404 3.39 11.08 0.16
C LEU A 404 3.21 11.17 -1.37
N LEU A 405 2.80 12.34 -1.89
CA LEU A 405 2.72 12.59 -3.34
C LEU A 405 4.10 12.68 -4.01
N PHE A 406 5.14 12.96 -3.23
CA PHE A 406 6.50 13.20 -3.71
C PHE A 406 7.44 12.02 -3.44
N VAL A 407 6.92 10.88 -3.00
CA VAL A 407 7.71 9.66 -2.87
C VAL A 407 8.16 9.23 -4.26
N SER A 408 9.45 8.96 -4.41
CA SER A 408 10.08 8.57 -5.66
C SER A 408 10.05 7.05 -5.88
N GLY A 409 10.37 6.63 -7.11
CA GLY A 409 10.48 5.23 -7.50
C GLY A 409 9.13 4.55 -7.76
N VAL A 410 9.21 3.27 -8.11
CA VAL A 410 8.04 2.42 -8.42
C VAL A 410 7.02 2.42 -7.27
N LEU A 411 7.54 2.38 -6.03
CA LEU A 411 6.72 2.43 -4.83
C LEU A 411 5.94 3.73 -4.71
N GLY A 412 6.59 4.87 -5.00
CA GLY A 412 5.95 6.18 -4.96
C GLY A 412 4.81 6.27 -5.98
N GLU A 413 5.00 5.78 -7.19
CA GLU A 413 3.95 5.74 -8.21
C GLU A 413 2.78 4.85 -7.79
N PHE A 414 3.09 3.65 -7.28
CA PHE A 414 2.10 2.71 -6.77
C PHE A 414 1.21 3.33 -5.67
N ILE A 415 1.80 4.05 -4.73
CA ILE A 415 1.08 4.55 -3.55
C ILE A 415 0.46 5.92 -3.79
N ARG A 416 0.92 6.70 -4.76
CA ARG A 416 0.48 8.10 -5.02
C ARG A 416 -1.04 8.25 -5.11
N VAL A 417 -1.74 7.23 -5.60
CA VAL A 417 -3.21 7.21 -5.70
C VAL A 417 -3.88 7.30 -4.33
N LEU A 418 -3.28 6.73 -3.29
CA LEU A 418 -3.81 6.77 -1.92
C LEU A 418 -3.91 8.20 -1.38
N PRO A 419 -2.81 8.99 -1.26
CA PRO A 419 -2.90 10.36 -0.79
C PRO A 419 -3.78 11.25 -1.69
N ILE A 420 -3.83 11.03 -3.00
CA ILE A 420 -4.75 11.75 -3.90
C ILE A 420 -6.19 11.49 -3.48
N THR A 421 -6.58 10.23 -3.32
CA THR A 421 -7.93 9.85 -2.89
C THR A 421 -8.28 10.47 -1.54
N LEU A 422 -7.36 10.43 -0.58
CA LEU A 422 -7.54 11.01 0.76
C LEU A 422 -7.68 12.54 0.73
N ILE A 423 -6.82 13.23 0.00
CA ILE A 423 -6.85 14.70 -0.13
C ILE A 423 -8.17 15.15 -0.78
N ILE A 424 -8.59 14.50 -1.86
CA ILE A 424 -9.87 14.80 -2.53
C ILE A 424 -11.03 14.55 -1.57
N SER A 425 -11.06 13.40 -0.90
CA SER A 425 -12.13 13.04 0.03
C SER A 425 -12.25 14.01 1.19
N LEU A 426 -11.13 14.43 1.78
CA LEU A 426 -11.10 15.42 2.87
C LEU A 426 -11.59 16.80 2.42
N ALA A 427 -11.15 17.26 1.24
CA ALA A 427 -11.61 18.53 0.69
C ALA A 427 -13.13 18.51 0.40
N VAL A 428 -13.62 17.40 -0.15
CA VAL A 428 -15.04 17.17 -0.40
C VAL A 428 -15.83 17.06 0.90
N SER A 429 -15.28 16.38 1.93
CA SER A 429 -15.90 16.26 3.26
C SER A 429 -16.16 17.64 3.89
N LEU A 430 -15.16 18.50 3.86
CA LEU A 430 -15.30 19.86 4.34
C LEU A 430 -16.41 20.61 3.58
N LEU A 431 -16.48 20.49 2.26
CA LEU A 431 -17.53 21.12 1.44
C LEU A 431 -18.91 20.54 1.78
N ALA A 432 -19.04 19.21 1.93
CA ALA A 432 -20.27 18.54 2.30
C ALA A 432 -20.72 18.95 3.71
N SER A 433 -19.81 19.02 4.67
CA SER A 433 -20.12 19.44 6.04
C SER A 433 -20.68 20.86 6.11
N ILE A 434 -20.21 21.76 5.24
CA ILE A 434 -20.65 23.16 5.20
C ILE A 434 -21.94 23.34 4.40
N THR A 435 -22.22 22.50 3.41
CA THR A 435 -23.36 22.68 2.50
C THR A 435 -24.43 21.60 2.64
N LEU A 436 -24.06 20.31 2.54
CA LEU A 436 -25.02 19.20 2.57
C LEU A 436 -25.58 18.97 3.99
N VAL A 437 -24.70 18.96 5.00
CA VAL A 437 -25.12 18.69 6.39
C VAL A 437 -26.14 19.72 6.92
N PRO A 438 -25.94 21.06 6.78
CA PRO A 438 -26.94 22.05 7.17
C PRO A 438 -28.26 21.92 6.39
N PHE A 439 -28.16 21.61 5.07
CA PHE A 439 -29.34 21.34 4.24
C PHE A 439 -30.14 20.14 4.73
N LEU A 440 -29.49 18.99 4.97
CA LEU A 440 -30.15 17.77 5.47
C LEU A 440 -30.73 18.00 6.88
N ALA A 441 -30.00 18.65 7.77
CA ALA A 441 -30.48 19.01 9.09
C ALA A 441 -31.73 19.89 9.01
N SER A 442 -31.82 20.83 8.05
CA SER A 442 -33.00 21.66 7.84
C SER A 442 -34.26 20.89 7.47
N LYS A 443 -34.10 19.72 6.83
CA LYS A 443 -35.22 18.85 6.41
C LYS A 443 -35.64 17.86 7.48
N ILE A 444 -34.67 17.25 8.15
CA ILE A 444 -34.89 16.19 9.15
C ILE A 444 -35.36 16.79 10.49
N ASP A 445 -34.93 18.02 10.82
CA ASP A 445 -35.03 18.57 12.15
C ASP A 445 -36.15 19.64 12.34
N ARG A 446 -37.06 19.77 11.34
CA ARG A 446 -38.14 20.79 11.33
C ARG A 446 -39.25 20.60 12.39
N LYS A 447 -39.41 19.38 12.94
CA LYS A 447 -40.49 19.12 13.93
C LYS A 447 -39.93 19.05 15.34
N PRO A 448 -40.53 19.79 16.35
CA PRO A 448 -40.18 19.63 17.74
C PRO A 448 -40.54 18.20 18.18
N GLN A 449 -39.61 17.51 18.80
CA GLN A 449 -39.76 16.11 19.24
C GLN A 449 -40.49 16.11 20.60
N LYS A 450 -41.72 15.63 20.63
CA LYS A 450 -42.45 15.29 21.87
C LYS A 450 -41.79 14.03 22.50
N ASP A 451 -41.41 14.17 23.75
CA ASP A 451 -41.20 13.19 24.83
C ASP A 451 -40.53 11.78 24.60
N PHE A 452 -40.46 11.22 23.41
CA PHE A 452 -39.76 9.93 23.16
C PHE A 452 -38.27 10.03 23.50
N ARG A 453 -37.71 11.22 23.50
CA ARG A 453 -36.31 11.53 23.83
C ARG A 453 -35.95 11.30 25.31
N LYS A 454 -36.90 11.49 26.23
CA LYS A 454 -36.64 11.26 27.67
C LYS A 454 -36.56 9.80 28.04
N THR A 455 -37.25 8.95 27.32
CA THR A 455 -37.30 7.49 27.58
C THR A 455 -36.09 6.75 26.97
N LEU A 456 -35.76 6.99 25.71
CA LEU A 456 -34.55 6.40 25.10
C LEU A 456 -33.23 6.96 25.67
N ALA A 457 -33.19 8.28 25.96
CA ALA A 457 -32.03 8.90 26.60
C ALA A 457 -31.75 8.38 28.01
N ARG A 458 -32.75 7.80 28.68
CA ARG A 458 -32.62 7.18 30.02
C ARG A 458 -31.98 5.79 29.96
N PHE A 459 -32.06 5.11 28.78
CA PHE A 459 -31.50 3.79 28.53
C PHE A 459 -30.15 3.79 27.78
N ASN A 460 -29.59 4.96 27.41
CA ASN A 460 -28.29 5.03 26.76
C ASN A 460 -27.17 4.99 27.83
N PRO A 461 -26.52 3.83 28.07
CA PRO A 461 -25.49 3.68 29.09
C PRO A 461 -24.29 4.61 28.81
N PHE A 462 -24.01 4.92 27.55
CA PHE A 462 -22.91 5.80 27.16
C PHE A 462 -23.12 7.27 27.56
N ARG A 463 -24.34 7.73 27.65
CA ARG A 463 -24.61 9.06 28.20
C ARG A 463 -24.18 9.17 29.65
N TRP A 464 -24.30 8.10 30.41
CA TRP A 464 -23.79 8.05 31.79
C TRP A 464 -22.26 8.06 31.81
N VAL A 465 -21.62 7.29 30.91
CA VAL A 465 -20.17 7.27 30.76
C VAL A 465 -19.65 8.63 30.29
N GLU A 466 -20.30 9.25 29.31
CA GLU A 466 -19.98 10.57 28.79
C GLU A 466 -20.09 11.65 29.86
N LEU A 467 -21.23 11.67 30.57
CA LEU A 467 -21.46 12.61 31.68
C LEU A 467 -20.45 12.35 32.80
N ALA A 468 -20.22 11.11 33.17
CA ALA A 468 -19.24 10.73 34.15
C ALA A 468 -17.83 11.16 33.75
N ILE A 469 -17.40 10.92 32.50
CA ILE A 469 -16.07 11.33 31.99
C ILE A 469 -15.99 12.85 31.91
N SER A 470 -17.00 13.55 31.38
CA SER A 470 -16.95 15.01 31.22
C SER A 470 -17.01 15.74 32.56
N GLU A 471 -17.86 15.30 33.49
CA GLU A 471 -17.96 15.88 34.84
C GLU A 471 -16.77 15.50 35.72
N THR A 472 -16.30 14.25 35.67
CA THR A 472 -15.11 13.84 36.43
C THR A 472 -13.86 14.52 35.87
N ALA A 473 -13.64 14.55 34.54
CA ALA A 473 -12.49 15.22 33.96
C ALA A 473 -12.47 16.72 34.29
N SER A 474 -13.61 17.42 34.16
CA SER A 474 -13.66 18.85 34.53
C SER A 474 -13.52 19.07 36.05
N SER A 475 -14.12 18.20 36.85
CA SER A 475 -14.01 18.23 38.30
C SER A 475 -12.61 17.90 38.80
N ILE A 476 -11.95 16.92 38.19
CA ILE A 476 -10.55 16.58 38.45
C ILE A 476 -9.65 17.76 38.13
N ILE A 477 -9.80 18.45 37.01
CA ILE A 477 -8.98 19.62 36.66
C ILE A 477 -9.23 20.77 37.64
N ILE A 478 -10.45 21.00 38.01
CA ILE A 478 -10.77 22.05 39.01
C ILE A 478 -10.24 21.67 40.37
N TRP A 479 -10.42 20.42 40.83
CA TRP A 479 -9.93 19.87 42.08
C TRP A 479 -8.39 19.84 42.15
N ALA A 480 -7.76 19.38 41.06
CA ALA A 480 -6.32 19.30 40.93
C ALA A 480 -5.62 20.66 40.96
N ASN A 481 -6.32 21.71 40.52
CA ASN A 481 -5.77 23.05 40.46
C ASN A 481 -5.95 23.86 41.75
N LYS A 482 -6.36 23.24 42.89
CA LYS A 482 -6.26 23.89 44.19
C LYS A 482 -4.82 24.17 44.54
N PRO A 483 -4.46 25.33 45.21
CA PRO A 483 -3.06 25.72 45.42
C PRO A 483 -2.17 24.65 46.07
N SER A 484 -2.72 23.84 46.97
CA SER A 484 -2.02 22.77 47.67
C SER A 484 -1.73 21.50 46.87
N ARG A 485 -2.40 21.27 45.75
CA ARG A 485 -2.30 20.03 44.95
C ARG A 485 -1.83 20.24 43.52
N LYS A 486 -1.86 21.48 43.05
CA LYS A 486 -1.58 21.87 41.68
C LYS A 486 -0.25 21.32 41.18
N ILE A 487 0.81 21.42 41.95
CA ILE A 487 2.15 21.02 41.62
C ILE A 487 2.20 19.48 41.44
N ILE A 488 1.68 18.75 42.45
CA ILE A 488 1.71 17.31 42.48
C ILE A 488 0.94 16.69 41.28
N VAL A 489 -0.28 17.14 41.04
CA VAL A 489 -1.11 16.59 39.93
C VAL A 489 -0.53 16.96 38.57
N THR A 490 0.05 18.15 38.42
CA THR A 490 0.74 18.51 37.16
C THR A 490 1.96 17.59 36.93
N PHE A 491 2.77 17.34 37.98
CA PHE A 491 3.90 16.41 37.87
C PHE A 491 3.45 14.97 37.54
N ILE A 492 2.37 14.50 38.16
CA ILE A 492 1.81 13.16 37.87
C ILE A 492 1.34 13.08 36.39
N ALA A 493 0.56 14.03 35.90
CA ALA A 493 0.05 14.03 34.54
C ALA A 493 1.17 14.10 33.49
N ILE A 494 2.17 14.93 33.73
CA ILE A 494 3.36 15.04 32.89
C ILE A 494 4.19 13.76 33.00
N GLY A 495 4.38 13.25 34.21
CA GLY A 495 5.12 11.99 34.46
C GLY A 495 4.50 10.82 33.70
N ILE A 496 3.17 10.65 33.76
CA ILE A 496 2.46 9.63 32.99
C ILE A 496 2.69 9.83 31.49
N SER A 497 2.58 11.04 30.97
CA SER A 497 2.75 11.29 29.54
C SER A 497 4.19 11.03 29.08
N ILE A 498 5.18 11.42 29.86
CA ILE A 498 6.60 11.14 29.58
C ILE A 498 6.86 9.63 29.64
N GLN A 499 6.30 8.95 30.66
CA GLN A 499 6.42 7.49 30.77
C GLN A 499 5.81 6.79 29.56
N CYS A 500 4.63 7.22 29.09
CA CYS A 500 4.03 6.67 27.87
C CYS A 500 4.89 6.93 26.63
N ILE A 501 5.50 8.10 26.49
CA ILE A 501 6.41 8.41 25.38
C ILE A 501 7.65 7.51 25.42
N ILE A 502 8.25 7.33 26.60
CA ILE A 502 9.41 6.44 26.78
C ILE A 502 9.05 4.99 26.46
N LEU A 503 7.91 4.50 26.96
CA LEU A 503 7.41 3.16 26.62
C LEU A 503 7.11 3.01 25.13
N GLY A 504 6.55 4.04 24.50
CA GLY A 504 6.35 4.06 23.05
C GLY A 504 7.65 3.94 22.28
N ALA A 505 8.67 4.71 22.66
CA ALA A 505 10.00 4.63 22.07
C ALA A 505 10.65 3.25 22.30
N PHE A 506 10.48 2.68 23.50
CA PHE A 506 10.96 1.34 23.82
C PHE A 506 10.29 0.26 22.96
N TYR A 507 8.96 0.25 22.86
CA TYR A 507 8.25 -0.69 21.98
C TYR A 507 8.66 -0.53 20.51
N MET A 508 8.72 0.71 20.00
CA MET A 508 9.17 0.96 18.64
C MET A 508 10.59 0.45 18.38
N GLY A 509 11.51 0.64 19.34
CA GLY A 509 12.89 0.17 19.23
C GLY A 509 13.04 -1.36 19.29
N SER A 510 12.08 -2.08 19.87
CA SER A 510 12.08 -3.55 19.94
C SER A 510 11.48 -4.22 18.71
N LEU A 511 10.75 -3.49 17.85
CA LEU A 511 10.12 -4.05 16.67
C LEU A 511 11.14 -4.40 15.59
N LYS A 512 10.81 -5.38 14.77
CA LYS A 512 11.51 -5.67 13.53
C LYS A 512 11.27 -4.53 12.53
N PHE A 513 12.20 -4.33 11.62
CA PHE A 513 12.07 -3.37 10.52
C PHE A 513 12.11 -4.11 9.20
N ASP A 514 11.04 -3.98 8.42
CA ASP A 514 10.94 -4.48 7.06
C ASP A 514 10.09 -3.52 6.23
N ILE A 515 10.64 -2.97 5.16
CA ILE A 515 9.95 -1.96 4.34
C ILE A 515 8.64 -2.52 3.80
N PHE A 516 8.67 -3.74 3.26
CA PHE A 516 7.50 -4.49 2.78
C PHE A 516 7.45 -5.87 3.45
N PRO A 517 6.84 -5.98 4.63
CA PRO A 517 6.68 -7.27 5.27
C PRO A 517 5.77 -8.17 4.44
N SER A 518 6.09 -9.46 4.41
CA SER A 518 5.18 -10.46 3.85
C SER A 518 3.86 -10.46 4.59
N ALA A 519 2.77 -10.61 3.86
CA ALA A 519 1.45 -10.77 4.45
C ALA A 519 1.42 -12.01 5.38
N LYS A 520 0.55 -11.99 6.37
CA LYS A 520 0.41 -13.13 7.30
C LYS A 520 -0.13 -14.37 6.62
N ASP A 521 -0.93 -14.19 5.56
CA ASP A 521 -1.47 -15.24 4.73
C ASP A 521 -1.64 -14.77 3.28
N SER A 522 -1.73 -15.72 2.33
CA SER A 522 -1.89 -15.47 0.89
C SER A 522 -2.66 -16.62 0.24
N ASP A 523 -3.41 -16.32 -0.81
CA ASP A 523 -4.15 -17.34 -1.59
C ASP A 523 -3.30 -17.99 -2.69
N ALA A 524 -1.99 -17.68 -2.75
CA ALA A 524 -1.12 -18.28 -3.75
C ALA A 524 0.28 -18.56 -3.20
N ILE A 525 0.87 -19.65 -3.67
CA ILE A 525 2.26 -20.02 -3.44
C ILE A 525 2.97 -20.08 -4.81
N SER A 526 4.16 -19.48 -4.88
CA SER A 526 5.04 -19.58 -6.04
C SER A 526 6.22 -20.49 -5.72
N ILE A 527 6.50 -21.42 -6.61
CA ILE A 527 7.67 -22.30 -6.54
C ILE A 527 8.52 -22.01 -7.78
N THR A 528 9.80 -21.79 -7.57
CA THR A 528 10.79 -21.70 -8.65
C THR A 528 11.72 -22.89 -8.54
N ALA A 529 11.72 -23.72 -9.59
CA ALA A 529 12.62 -24.83 -9.73
C ALA A 529 13.75 -24.45 -10.70
N THR A 530 14.99 -24.49 -10.23
CA THR A 530 16.19 -24.22 -11.05
C THR A 530 16.94 -25.52 -11.27
N PHE A 531 16.95 -25.99 -12.51
CA PHE A 531 17.59 -27.26 -12.89
C PHE A 531 19.11 -27.12 -12.99
N TYR A 532 19.83 -28.22 -12.74
CA TYR A 532 21.29 -28.20 -12.88
C TYR A 532 21.72 -28.00 -14.32
N PRO A 533 22.83 -27.30 -14.57
CA PRO A 533 23.37 -27.13 -15.90
C PRO A 533 23.68 -28.50 -16.56
N GLY A 534 23.22 -28.67 -17.81
CA GLY A 534 23.42 -29.90 -18.57
C GLY A 534 22.33 -30.96 -18.42
N SER A 535 21.28 -30.72 -17.61
CA SER A 535 20.09 -31.59 -17.62
C SER A 535 19.32 -31.46 -18.95
N SER A 536 18.80 -32.59 -19.46
CA SER A 536 17.94 -32.54 -20.66
C SER A 536 16.53 -32.05 -20.32
N ILE A 537 15.78 -31.58 -21.34
CA ILE A 537 14.39 -31.15 -21.16
C ILE A 537 13.52 -32.29 -20.65
N GLU A 538 13.76 -33.52 -21.14
CA GLU A 538 13.03 -34.73 -20.72
C GLU A 538 13.27 -35.04 -19.24
N GLN A 539 14.52 -34.92 -18.77
CA GLN A 539 14.83 -35.05 -17.35
C GLN A 539 14.13 -33.97 -16.52
N ASN A 540 14.08 -32.73 -17.02
CA ASN A 540 13.43 -31.63 -16.33
C ASN A 540 11.89 -31.80 -16.27
N ILE A 541 11.29 -32.38 -17.31
CA ILE A 541 9.88 -32.80 -17.32
C ILE A 541 9.60 -33.81 -16.21
N GLU A 542 10.43 -34.83 -16.08
CA GLU A 542 10.25 -35.91 -15.09
C GLU A 542 10.44 -35.39 -13.66
N ILE A 543 11.43 -34.51 -13.43
CA ILE A 543 11.62 -33.82 -12.17
C ILE A 543 10.37 -32.98 -11.85
N SER A 544 9.79 -32.32 -12.83
CA SER A 544 8.61 -31.47 -12.68
C SER A 544 7.37 -32.25 -12.28
N LYS A 545 7.17 -33.44 -12.83
CA LYS A 545 6.12 -34.37 -12.40
C LYS A 545 6.30 -34.77 -10.93
N THR A 546 7.54 -35.09 -10.55
CA THR A 546 7.89 -35.45 -9.17
C THR A 546 7.56 -34.28 -8.21
N ILE A 547 7.83 -33.02 -8.62
CA ILE A 547 7.45 -31.84 -7.83
C ILE A 547 5.92 -31.72 -7.71
N ASN A 548 5.17 -31.91 -8.81
CA ASN A 548 3.70 -31.91 -8.78
C ASN A 548 3.15 -32.97 -7.82
N ASP A 549 3.66 -34.20 -7.88
CA ASP A 549 3.22 -35.28 -7.01
C ASP A 549 3.52 -34.98 -5.54
N ALA A 550 4.67 -34.37 -5.23
CA ALA A 550 4.99 -33.93 -3.87
C ALA A 550 4.01 -32.87 -3.37
N ILE A 551 3.61 -31.92 -4.22
CA ILE A 551 2.62 -30.87 -3.87
C ILE A 551 1.26 -31.50 -3.62
N ILE A 552 0.78 -32.36 -4.53
CA ILE A 552 -0.52 -33.03 -4.42
C ILE A 552 -0.60 -33.85 -3.13
N ASN A 553 0.43 -34.65 -2.83
CA ASN A 553 0.49 -35.53 -1.67
C ASN A 553 0.60 -34.76 -0.34
N SER A 554 1.28 -33.59 -0.33
CA SER A 554 1.55 -32.84 0.91
C SER A 554 0.45 -31.86 1.28
N ILE A 555 -0.06 -31.10 0.30
CA ILE A 555 -0.96 -29.99 0.51
C ILE A 555 -2.18 -29.97 -0.43
N GLY A 556 -2.40 -31.02 -1.24
CA GLY A 556 -3.40 -31.06 -2.30
C GLY A 556 -4.84 -30.76 -1.84
N THR A 557 -5.19 -31.04 -0.56
CA THR A 557 -6.50 -30.68 0.04
C THR A 557 -6.75 -29.19 0.10
N ASN A 558 -5.68 -28.36 0.13
CA ASN A 558 -5.76 -26.90 0.22
C ASN A 558 -5.51 -26.20 -1.13
N VAL A 559 -5.33 -27.00 -2.21
CA VAL A 559 -4.99 -26.49 -3.55
C VAL A 559 -6.21 -26.47 -4.44
N GLU A 560 -6.47 -25.36 -5.08
CA GLU A 560 -7.48 -25.21 -6.14
C GLU A 560 -6.89 -25.57 -7.49
N ARG A 561 -5.66 -25.09 -7.79
CA ARG A 561 -5.03 -25.25 -9.10
C ARG A 561 -3.50 -25.13 -8.98
N ILE A 562 -2.80 -25.90 -9.79
CA ILE A 562 -1.35 -25.76 -10.00
C ILE A 562 -1.14 -25.47 -11.49
N SER A 563 -0.52 -24.34 -11.82
CA SER A 563 -0.04 -24.06 -13.16
C SER A 563 1.48 -24.08 -13.17
N TYR A 564 2.04 -24.82 -14.09
CA TYR A 564 3.47 -25.04 -14.24
C TYR A 564 3.93 -24.54 -15.61
N THR A 565 4.88 -23.61 -15.62
CA THR A 565 5.44 -23.05 -16.84
C THR A 565 6.96 -23.26 -16.84
N GLY A 566 7.44 -24.12 -17.71
CA GLY A 566 8.87 -24.37 -17.96
C GLY A 566 9.39 -23.42 -19.02
N SER A 567 10.46 -22.67 -18.72
CA SER A 567 11.08 -21.79 -19.71
C SER A 567 11.90 -22.58 -20.73
N GLY A 568 11.91 -22.13 -21.98
CA GLY A 568 12.53 -22.78 -23.11
C GLY A 568 14.05 -22.91 -23.11
N SER A 569 14.75 -22.26 -22.18
CA SER A 569 16.18 -22.51 -21.95
C SER A 569 16.43 -23.69 -21.01
N ALA A 570 15.36 -24.39 -20.61
CA ALA A 570 15.38 -25.58 -19.74
C ALA A 570 16.11 -25.40 -18.38
N SER A 571 16.52 -24.18 -18.03
CA SER A 571 17.29 -23.94 -16.82
C SER A 571 16.40 -23.69 -15.59
N SER A 572 15.13 -23.31 -15.78
CA SER A 572 14.20 -23.09 -14.68
C SER A 572 12.74 -23.28 -15.06
N ALA A 573 11.91 -23.57 -14.08
CA ALA A 573 10.47 -23.61 -14.19
C ALA A 573 9.81 -22.89 -13.03
N LYS A 574 8.66 -22.25 -13.29
CA LYS A 574 7.82 -21.58 -12.29
C LYS A 574 6.51 -22.34 -12.13
N LEU A 575 6.17 -22.65 -10.89
CA LEU A 575 4.86 -23.17 -10.53
C LEU A 575 4.11 -22.09 -9.76
N GLN A 576 2.87 -21.89 -10.12
CA GLN A 576 1.93 -21.09 -9.35
C GLN A 576 0.84 -21.99 -8.80
N ILE A 577 0.75 -22.07 -7.49
CA ILE A 577 -0.27 -22.81 -6.76
C ILE A 577 -1.30 -21.81 -6.28
N LYS A 578 -2.51 -21.88 -6.82
CA LYS A 578 -3.67 -21.19 -6.27
C LYS A 578 -4.24 -22.06 -5.15
N LEU A 579 -4.36 -21.49 -3.97
CA LEU A 579 -4.96 -22.15 -2.81
C LEU A 579 -6.46 -21.89 -2.79
N ILE A 580 -7.22 -22.73 -2.09
CA ILE A 580 -8.60 -22.42 -1.74
C ILE A 580 -8.64 -21.14 -0.89
N PRO A 581 -9.71 -20.35 -0.90
CA PRO A 581 -9.81 -19.09 -0.16
C PRO A 581 -9.44 -19.27 1.31
N TYR A 582 -8.77 -18.29 1.91
CA TYR A 582 -8.34 -18.37 3.32
C TYR A 582 -9.51 -18.44 4.30
N SER A 583 -10.73 -18.05 3.90
CA SER A 583 -11.96 -18.24 4.68
C SER A 583 -12.43 -19.70 4.77
N GLU A 584 -11.95 -20.57 3.87
CA GLU A 584 -12.33 -21.98 3.75
C GLU A 584 -11.24 -22.95 4.17
N ARG A 585 -10.08 -22.45 4.62
CA ARG A 585 -8.93 -23.26 5.04
C ARG A 585 -8.45 -22.91 6.45
N ASP A 586 -8.04 -23.93 7.21
CA ASP A 586 -7.52 -23.77 8.57
C ASP A 586 -6.01 -23.48 8.62
N GLN A 587 -5.31 -23.55 7.46
CA GLN A 587 -3.86 -23.45 7.38
C GLN A 587 -3.45 -22.27 6.53
N THR A 588 -2.51 -21.46 7.04
CA THR A 588 -1.96 -20.34 6.29
C THR A 588 -1.01 -20.82 5.18
N ALA A 589 -0.81 -20.00 4.14
CA ALA A 589 0.16 -20.29 3.06
C ALA A 589 1.55 -20.60 3.64
N LYS A 590 1.99 -19.86 4.66
CA LYS A 590 3.27 -20.12 5.36
C LYS A 590 3.32 -21.50 6.01
N SER A 591 2.26 -21.93 6.65
CA SER A 591 2.21 -23.26 7.26
C SER A 591 2.18 -24.38 6.22
N LEU A 592 1.55 -24.13 5.06
CA LEU A 592 1.56 -25.06 3.92
C LEU A 592 2.96 -25.14 3.29
N ILE A 593 3.66 -24.01 3.14
CA ILE A 593 5.07 -23.97 2.68
C ILE A 593 5.96 -24.76 3.65
N ALA A 594 5.81 -24.56 4.95
CA ALA A 594 6.60 -25.27 5.95
C ALA A 594 6.39 -26.81 5.93
N LYS A 595 5.20 -27.28 5.49
CA LYS A 595 4.94 -28.72 5.25
C LYS A 595 5.53 -29.20 3.92
N LEU A 596 5.54 -28.35 2.91
CA LEU A 596 5.96 -28.70 1.57
C LEU A 596 7.49 -28.72 1.42
N ASP A 597 8.20 -27.76 2.03
CA ASP A 597 9.66 -27.61 1.92
C ASP A 597 10.46 -28.85 2.28
N PRO A 598 10.14 -29.61 3.35
CA PRO A 598 10.84 -30.85 3.66
C PRO A 598 10.67 -31.93 2.58
N GLU A 599 9.51 -32.00 1.91
CA GLU A 599 9.24 -32.96 0.84
C GLU A 599 9.98 -32.55 -0.45
N LEU A 600 9.96 -31.26 -0.80
CA LEU A 600 10.67 -30.74 -1.95
C LEU A 600 12.19 -30.85 -1.80
N SER A 601 12.73 -30.71 -0.59
CA SER A 601 14.16 -30.82 -0.31
C SER A 601 14.73 -32.24 -0.53
N LYS A 602 13.87 -33.27 -0.60
CA LYS A 602 14.26 -34.64 -0.94
C LYS A 602 14.64 -34.77 -2.43
N ILE A 603 14.16 -33.87 -3.30
CA ILE A 603 14.41 -33.88 -4.73
C ILE A 603 15.77 -33.20 -5.00
N LYS A 604 16.84 -34.01 -5.04
CA LYS A 604 18.24 -33.53 -5.10
C LYS A 604 18.69 -33.06 -6.48
N SER A 605 17.92 -33.33 -7.54
CA SER A 605 18.28 -33.03 -8.95
C SER A 605 17.93 -31.61 -9.37
N VAL A 606 17.42 -30.76 -8.47
CA VAL A 606 16.93 -29.41 -8.75
C VAL A 606 17.05 -28.53 -7.51
N ASN A 607 17.30 -27.26 -7.70
CA ASN A 607 17.24 -26.28 -6.62
C ASN A 607 15.85 -25.65 -6.60
N ILE A 608 15.10 -25.87 -5.52
CA ILE A 608 13.71 -25.41 -5.38
C ILE A 608 13.65 -24.29 -4.36
N SER A 609 12.95 -23.22 -4.72
CA SER A 609 12.64 -22.10 -3.84
C SER A 609 11.13 -21.91 -3.79
N THR A 610 10.57 -21.87 -2.59
CA THR A 610 9.14 -21.66 -2.32
C THR A 610 8.93 -20.31 -1.68
N ALA A 611 7.87 -19.62 -2.08
CA ALA A 611 7.46 -18.35 -1.49
C ALA A 611 5.95 -18.17 -1.60
N GLN A 612 5.32 -17.53 -0.62
CA GLN A 612 3.95 -17.06 -0.81
C GLN A 612 3.93 -15.89 -1.80
N VAL A 613 2.84 -15.73 -2.53
CA VAL A 613 2.64 -14.60 -3.45
C VAL A 613 1.90 -13.51 -2.71
N ASP A 614 2.59 -12.44 -2.38
CA ASP A 614 2.02 -11.28 -1.70
C ASP A 614 1.49 -10.25 -2.69
N ALA A 615 0.56 -9.42 -2.25
CA ALA A 615 0.02 -8.30 -3.02
C ALA A 615 1.01 -7.12 -3.19
N GLY A 616 2.21 -7.23 -2.63
CA GLY A 616 3.29 -6.23 -2.69
C GLY A 616 4.41 -6.59 -3.69
N PRO A 617 5.50 -5.84 -3.67
CA PRO A 617 6.69 -6.17 -4.47
C PRO A 617 7.21 -7.57 -4.17
N VAL A 618 7.56 -8.31 -5.22
CA VAL A 618 8.11 -9.67 -5.08
C VAL A 618 9.43 -9.60 -4.30
N LYS A 619 9.53 -10.37 -3.21
CA LYS A 619 10.76 -10.49 -2.43
C LYS A 619 11.74 -11.41 -3.14
N ASP A 620 13.01 -11.02 -3.17
CA ASP A 620 14.10 -11.87 -3.63
C ASP A 620 14.46 -12.87 -2.52
N SER A 621 14.66 -14.13 -2.87
CA SER A 621 15.12 -15.16 -1.93
C SER A 621 16.56 -14.94 -1.44
N MET A 622 17.35 -14.19 -2.22
CA MET A 622 18.71 -13.76 -1.89
C MET A 622 18.83 -12.24 -2.04
N PRO A 623 18.28 -11.46 -1.08
CA PRO A 623 18.14 -10.01 -1.21
C PRO A 623 19.45 -9.25 -1.04
N PHE A 624 20.46 -9.84 -0.43
CA PHE A 624 21.77 -9.22 -0.27
C PHE A 624 22.66 -9.55 -1.46
N LYS A 625 23.16 -8.53 -2.17
CA LYS A 625 23.97 -8.71 -3.38
C LYS A 625 25.18 -7.79 -3.38
N VAL A 626 26.33 -8.34 -3.73
CA VAL A 626 27.58 -7.60 -3.92
C VAL A 626 28.10 -7.87 -5.34
N GLN A 627 28.32 -6.82 -6.09
CA GLN A 627 28.86 -6.86 -7.45
C GLN A 627 30.34 -6.52 -7.41
N ILE A 628 31.19 -7.46 -7.81
CA ILE A 628 32.64 -7.29 -7.87
C ILE A 628 33.00 -7.00 -9.32
N ALA A 629 33.35 -5.76 -9.63
CA ALA A 629 33.66 -5.28 -10.97
C ALA A 629 35.15 -5.44 -11.23
N SER A 630 35.53 -6.23 -12.22
CA SER A 630 36.91 -6.37 -12.66
C SER A 630 37.02 -6.82 -14.09
N ARG A 631 38.06 -6.35 -14.81
CA ARG A 631 38.44 -6.89 -16.09
C ARG A 631 39.19 -8.22 -15.93
N ASP A 632 39.86 -8.42 -14.80
CA ASP A 632 40.47 -9.70 -14.42
C ASP A 632 39.41 -10.54 -13.67
N ARG A 633 38.91 -11.55 -14.36
CA ARG A 633 37.83 -12.43 -13.87
C ARG A 633 38.32 -13.37 -12.76
N GLU A 634 39.59 -13.77 -12.77
CA GLU A 634 40.12 -14.66 -11.75
C GLU A 634 40.21 -13.94 -10.40
N SER A 635 40.72 -12.73 -10.38
CA SER A 635 40.74 -11.90 -9.18
C SER A 635 39.33 -11.62 -8.62
N ALA A 636 38.37 -11.30 -9.50
CA ALA A 636 36.98 -11.12 -9.10
C ALA A 636 36.36 -12.41 -8.53
N ALA A 637 36.61 -13.57 -9.17
CA ALA A 637 36.11 -14.86 -8.69
C ALA A 637 36.74 -15.26 -7.35
N GLY A 638 38.06 -15.04 -7.20
CA GLY A 638 38.78 -15.30 -5.95
C GLY A 638 38.26 -14.41 -4.77
N ALA A 639 37.97 -13.13 -5.06
CA ALA A 639 37.36 -12.24 -4.09
C ALA A 639 35.93 -12.66 -3.73
N ALA A 640 35.14 -13.10 -4.73
CA ALA A 640 33.79 -13.59 -4.54
C ALA A 640 33.75 -14.88 -3.69
N GLN A 641 34.68 -15.78 -3.91
CA GLN A 641 34.82 -16.99 -3.10
C GLN A 641 35.15 -16.67 -1.63
N LYS A 642 36.09 -15.77 -1.37
CA LYS A 642 36.38 -15.32 0.00
C LYS A 642 35.16 -14.68 0.67
N LEU A 643 34.40 -13.89 -0.09
CA LEU A 643 33.18 -13.28 0.44
C LEU A 643 32.09 -14.33 0.70
N GLN A 644 31.97 -15.36 -0.13
CA GLN A 644 31.07 -16.50 0.10
C GLN A 644 31.43 -17.23 1.39
N GLU A 645 32.70 -17.56 1.59
CA GLU A 645 33.18 -18.23 2.81
C GLU A 645 32.93 -17.39 4.07
N TYR A 646 33.08 -16.07 3.95
CA TYR A 646 32.85 -15.15 5.06
C TYR A 646 31.36 -15.03 5.44
N LEU A 647 30.47 -15.06 4.44
CA LEU A 647 29.04 -14.84 4.66
C LEU A 647 28.30 -16.12 5.07
N LEU A 648 28.68 -17.28 4.54
CA LEU A 648 27.94 -18.53 4.76
C LEU A 648 27.96 -18.93 6.24
N GLY A 649 26.79 -19.14 6.85
CA GLY A 649 26.63 -19.49 8.25
C GLY A 649 26.84 -18.35 9.25
N LYS A 650 27.02 -17.13 8.74
CA LYS A 650 27.27 -15.95 9.61
C LYS A 650 25.98 -15.48 10.28
N GLU A 651 26.07 -15.24 11.58
CA GLU A 651 25.01 -14.59 12.37
C GLU A 651 25.06 -13.08 12.23
N ILE A 652 23.96 -12.49 11.81
CA ILE A 652 23.75 -11.04 11.67
C ILE A 652 22.88 -10.55 12.82
N LYS A 653 23.41 -9.65 13.64
CA LYS A 653 22.72 -9.07 14.78
C LYS A 653 22.02 -7.77 14.37
N ARG A 654 20.70 -7.74 14.50
CA ARG A 654 19.88 -6.54 14.23
C ARG A 654 20.06 -5.48 15.32
N THR A 655 19.64 -4.27 15.02
CA THR A 655 19.65 -3.14 15.98
C THR A 655 18.78 -3.38 17.21
N ASN A 656 17.71 -4.20 17.09
CA ASN A 656 16.85 -4.60 18.21
C ASN A 656 17.42 -5.75 19.04
N GLY A 657 18.62 -6.26 18.73
CA GLY A 657 19.32 -7.31 19.45
C GLY A 657 18.99 -8.74 18.99
N SER A 658 17.99 -8.95 18.13
CA SER A 658 17.69 -10.28 17.55
C SER A 658 18.73 -10.65 16.48
N THR A 659 18.99 -11.96 16.31
CA THR A 659 19.93 -12.48 15.30
C THR A 659 19.19 -13.16 14.15
N ALA A 660 19.83 -13.23 13.00
CA ALA A 660 19.45 -14.07 11.86
C ALA A 660 20.71 -14.63 11.22
N THR A 661 20.60 -15.79 10.59
CA THR A 661 21.74 -16.48 9.99
C THR A 661 21.66 -16.41 8.47
N ILE A 662 22.80 -16.18 7.84
CA ILE A 662 22.92 -16.31 6.37
C ILE A 662 23.00 -17.79 6.02
N THR A 663 21.95 -18.33 5.44
CA THR A 663 21.81 -19.78 5.17
C THR A 663 22.20 -20.18 3.77
N LYS A 664 22.12 -19.24 2.82
CA LYS A 664 22.44 -19.48 1.40
C LYS A 664 23.36 -18.39 0.89
N VAL A 665 24.45 -18.76 0.22
CA VAL A 665 25.31 -17.82 -0.48
C VAL A 665 25.68 -18.44 -1.82
N ASP A 666 25.48 -17.69 -2.91
CA ASP A 666 25.80 -18.09 -4.28
C ASP A 666 26.61 -16.99 -4.96
N TYR A 667 27.48 -17.35 -5.92
CA TYR A 667 28.18 -16.37 -6.72
C TYR A 667 28.24 -16.75 -8.20
N SER A 668 28.16 -15.73 -9.07
CA SER A 668 28.01 -15.93 -10.52
C SER A 668 29.30 -16.44 -11.20
N GLY A 669 30.43 -16.44 -10.51
CA GLY A 669 31.71 -16.97 -11.03
C GLY A 669 31.67 -18.46 -11.35
N ASN A 670 30.86 -19.25 -10.66
CA ASN A 670 30.63 -20.68 -10.88
C ASN A 670 29.53 -20.98 -11.92
N LYS A 671 28.82 -19.93 -12.41
CA LYS A 671 27.75 -20.13 -13.39
C LYS A 671 28.28 -20.10 -14.83
N PRO A 672 27.65 -20.84 -15.75
CA PRO A 672 27.98 -20.79 -17.18
C PRO A 672 27.49 -19.50 -17.84
N SER A 673 27.59 -18.36 -17.16
CA SER A 673 27.10 -17.05 -17.62
C SER A 673 28.18 -15.97 -17.46
N LEU A 674 28.07 -14.94 -18.31
CA LEU A 674 28.84 -13.71 -18.21
C LEU A 674 27.90 -12.58 -17.85
N SER A 675 28.19 -11.84 -16.76
CA SER A 675 27.37 -10.72 -16.32
C SER A 675 28.14 -9.40 -16.41
N ARG A 676 27.43 -8.31 -16.74
CA ARG A 676 27.96 -6.94 -16.74
C ARG A 676 27.04 -6.02 -15.96
N ALA A 677 27.62 -5.03 -15.31
CA ALA A 677 26.91 -3.88 -14.76
C ALA A 677 27.51 -2.60 -15.37
N ASN A 678 26.67 -1.76 -15.95
CA ASN A 678 27.09 -0.53 -16.63
C ASN A 678 28.25 -0.75 -17.64
N GLY A 679 28.18 -1.84 -18.40
CA GLY A 679 29.18 -2.23 -19.39
C GLY A 679 30.45 -2.90 -18.83
N VAL A 680 30.68 -2.89 -17.51
CA VAL A 680 31.85 -3.51 -16.87
C VAL A 680 31.54 -4.97 -16.50
N PRO A 681 32.42 -5.94 -16.78
CA PRO A 681 32.23 -7.32 -16.31
C PRO A 681 32.16 -7.38 -14.78
N ILE A 682 31.23 -8.17 -14.24
CA ILE A 682 31.08 -8.36 -12.81
C ILE A 682 31.00 -9.84 -12.43
N VAL A 683 31.41 -10.13 -11.20
CA VAL A 683 31.02 -11.34 -10.46
C VAL A 683 30.08 -10.93 -9.34
N GLU A 684 28.86 -11.44 -9.30
CA GLU A 684 27.88 -11.15 -8.27
C GLU A 684 27.88 -12.23 -7.20
N VAL A 685 27.94 -11.83 -5.93
CA VAL A 685 27.74 -12.68 -4.76
C VAL A 685 26.37 -12.34 -4.19
N SER A 686 25.49 -13.33 -4.05
CA SER A 686 24.14 -13.19 -3.51
C SER A 686 23.99 -13.99 -2.23
N ALA A 687 23.30 -13.44 -1.21
CA ALA A 687 23.07 -14.11 0.07
C ALA A 687 21.61 -14.03 0.52
N GLY A 688 21.13 -15.13 1.13
CA GLY A 688 19.80 -15.28 1.68
C GLY A 688 19.85 -15.54 3.19
N PHE A 689 18.82 -15.07 3.89
CA PHE A 689 18.68 -15.15 5.34
C PHE A 689 17.63 -16.19 5.76
N ASP A 690 17.76 -16.70 6.99
CA ASP A 690 16.74 -17.55 7.65
C ASP A 690 15.55 -16.77 8.21
N ALA A 691 15.40 -15.50 7.81
CA ALA A 691 14.38 -14.59 8.31
C ALA A 691 13.73 -13.80 7.18
N GLU A 692 12.48 -13.40 7.39
CA GLU A 692 11.66 -12.70 6.38
C GLU A 692 11.85 -11.17 6.38
N ASP A 693 12.33 -10.57 7.47
CA ASP A 693 12.56 -9.14 7.64
C ASP A 693 13.90 -8.70 7.01
N THR A 694 13.95 -8.76 5.70
CA THR A 694 15.19 -8.65 4.93
C THR A 694 15.79 -7.25 4.92
N SER A 695 14.98 -6.19 4.98
CA SER A 695 15.46 -4.80 4.84
C SER A 695 16.49 -4.40 5.90
N ALA A 696 16.25 -4.76 7.17
CA ALA A 696 17.20 -4.48 8.24
C ALA A 696 18.47 -5.33 8.12
N LEU A 697 18.32 -6.59 7.73
CA LEU A 697 19.45 -7.53 7.59
C LEU A 697 20.39 -7.13 6.46
N VAL A 698 19.83 -6.70 5.34
CA VAL A 698 20.61 -6.20 4.19
C VAL A 698 21.48 -5.01 4.60
N GLN A 699 20.92 -4.04 5.33
CA GLN A 699 21.65 -2.85 5.78
C GLN A 699 22.79 -3.19 6.76
N VAL A 700 22.53 -4.06 7.74
CA VAL A 700 23.56 -4.48 8.71
C VAL A 700 24.64 -5.30 8.02
N THR A 701 24.27 -6.20 7.11
CA THR A 701 25.21 -7.04 6.34
C THR A 701 26.07 -6.18 5.41
N GLU A 702 25.50 -5.13 4.81
CA GLU A 702 26.26 -4.19 3.97
C GLU A 702 27.39 -3.53 4.78
N GLN A 703 27.09 -3.03 5.98
CA GLN A 703 28.08 -2.41 6.84
C GLN A 703 29.16 -3.41 7.27
N ASP A 704 28.76 -4.63 7.57
CA ASP A 704 29.65 -5.70 7.98
C ASP A 704 30.59 -6.14 6.83
N VAL A 705 30.05 -6.27 5.61
CA VAL A 705 30.85 -6.56 4.41
C VAL A 705 31.79 -5.40 4.06
N LYS A 706 31.38 -4.14 4.22
CA LYS A 706 32.28 -2.98 4.06
C LYS A 706 33.46 -3.04 5.01
N ASN A 707 33.24 -3.46 6.26
CA ASN A 707 34.32 -3.67 7.22
C ASN A 707 35.23 -4.84 6.80
N PHE A 708 34.65 -5.93 6.27
CA PHE A 708 35.43 -7.07 5.76
C PHE A 708 36.33 -6.67 4.59
N ILE A 709 35.83 -5.95 3.59
CA ILE A 709 36.61 -5.50 2.43
C ILE A 709 37.55 -4.33 2.74
N SER A 710 37.47 -3.70 3.92
CA SER A 710 38.44 -2.69 4.35
C SER A 710 39.85 -3.29 4.54
N ASN A 711 39.95 -4.60 4.83
CA ASN A 711 41.21 -5.32 4.89
C ASN A 711 41.65 -5.71 3.46
N GLU A 712 42.86 -5.25 3.05
CA GLU A 712 43.44 -5.50 1.72
C GLU A 712 43.56 -6.99 1.37
N GLN A 713 43.89 -7.84 2.35
CA GLN A 713 44.00 -9.29 2.14
C GLN A 713 42.70 -9.96 1.68
N ASN A 714 41.55 -9.37 1.99
CA ASN A 714 40.24 -9.91 1.61
C ASN A 714 39.84 -9.53 0.17
N ARG A 715 40.46 -8.50 -0.38
CA ARG A 715 40.15 -7.94 -1.72
C ARG A 715 40.81 -8.66 -2.88
N VAL A 716 41.79 -9.54 -2.63
CA VAL A 716 42.49 -10.30 -3.69
C VAL A 716 43.08 -9.37 -4.76
N GLY A 717 43.73 -8.28 -4.34
CA GLY A 717 44.34 -7.30 -5.27
C GLY A 717 43.39 -6.28 -5.89
N LEU A 718 42.10 -6.32 -5.55
CA LEU A 718 41.10 -5.35 -6.01
C LEU A 718 41.04 -4.11 -5.10
N SER A 719 40.55 -3.00 -5.61
CA SER A 719 40.29 -1.79 -4.83
C SER A 719 38.90 -1.83 -4.17
N ILE A 720 38.65 -1.00 -3.14
CA ILE A 720 37.34 -0.90 -2.51
C ILE A 720 36.26 -0.43 -3.51
N SER A 721 36.65 0.42 -4.49
CA SER A 721 35.77 0.92 -5.52
C SER A 721 35.28 -0.15 -6.50
N ASP A 722 35.92 -1.32 -6.55
CA ASP A 722 35.53 -2.43 -7.41
C ASP A 722 34.34 -3.22 -6.83
N TYR A 723 33.99 -2.96 -5.57
CA TYR A 723 32.83 -3.58 -4.90
C TYR A 723 31.62 -2.64 -4.91
N GLY A 724 30.61 -3.02 -5.68
CA GLY A 724 29.31 -2.36 -5.74
C GLY A 724 28.27 -3.10 -4.91
N PHE A 725 27.40 -2.37 -4.25
CA PHE A 725 26.25 -2.94 -3.54
C PHE A 725 24.98 -2.64 -4.33
N ASP A 726 24.29 -3.68 -4.76
CA ASP A 726 23.06 -3.57 -5.54
C ASP A 726 22.09 -4.67 -5.12
N PHE A 727 21.15 -4.30 -4.29
CA PHE A 727 20.16 -5.23 -3.73
C PHE A 727 18.90 -5.35 -4.60
N GLY A 728 18.96 -4.93 -5.87
CA GLY A 728 17.81 -4.99 -6.77
C GLY A 728 16.61 -4.19 -6.29
N SER A 729 15.45 -4.85 -6.14
CA SER A 729 14.22 -4.22 -5.63
C SER A 729 14.38 -3.64 -4.23
N GLU A 730 15.20 -4.25 -3.38
CA GLU A 730 15.45 -3.75 -2.02
C GLU A 730 16.18 -2.40 -2.02
N SER A 731 17.14 -2.17 -2.94
CA SER A 731 17.78 -0.86 -3.10
C SER A 731 16.75 0.22 -3.45
N SER A 732 15.86 -0.08 -4.40
CA SER A 732 14.78 0.85 -4.81
C SER A 732 13.80 1.13 -3.66
N ASN A 733 13.46 0.10 -2.88
CA ASN A 733 12.59 0.25 -1.71
C ASN A 733 13.24 1.12 -0.63
N GLN A 734 14.55 0.92 -0.37
CA GLN A 734 15.29 1.73 0.60
C GLN A 734 15.37 3.20 0.18
N ASP A 735 15.60 3.49 -1.09
CA ASP A 735 15.66 4.86 -1.60
C ASP A 735 14.29 5.55 -1.54
N SER A 736 13.23 4.83 -1.87
CA SER A 736 11.85 5.32 -1.68
C SER A 736 11.55 5.59 -0.21
N PHE A 737 11.97 4.70 0.71
CA PHE A 737 11.78 4.87 2.15
C PHE A 737 12.56 6.06 2.71
N LYS A 738 13.80 6.30 2.24
CA LYS A 738 14.58 7.51 2.59
C LYS A 738 13.83 8.79 2.21
N THR A 739 13.19 8.82 1.03
CA THR A 739 12.38 9.98 0.60
C THR A 739 11.21 10.22 1.54
N VAL A 740 10.55 9.16 2.02
CA VAL A 740 9.47 9.26 3.02
C VAL A 740 10.00 9.86 4.33
N ILE A 741 11.16 9.41 4.82
CA ILE A 741 11.77 9.97 6.05
C ILE A 741 12.10 11.45 5.87
N LEU A 742 12.65 11.85 4.73
CA LEU A 742 12.96 13.25 4.42
C LEU A 742 11.71 14.13 4.31
N ALA A 743 10.54 13.53 4.05
CA ALA A 743 9.28 14.24 4.00
C ALA A 743 8.78 14.71 5.39
N PHE A 744 9.18 14.05 6.50
CA PHE A 744 8.76 14.45 7.85
C PHE A 744 9.16 15.87 8.26
N PRO A 745 10.43 16.33 8.12
CA PRO A 745 10.79 17.71 8.44
C PRO A 745 9.98 18.73 7.64
N ILE A 746 9.70 18.45 6.36
CA ILE A 746 8.91 19.33 5.48
C ILE A 746 7.46 19.39 5.99
N LEU A 747 6.88 18.25 6.35
CA LEU A 747 5.54 18.17 6.95
C LEU A 747 5.47 19.01 8.23
N PHE A 748 6.39 18.80 9.18
CA PHE A 748 6.39 19.53 10.44
C PHE A 748 6.53 21.02 10.22
N LEU A 749 7.39 21.45 9.30
CA LEU A 749 7.59 22.85 8.99
C LEU A 749 6.32 23.48 8.38
N THR A 750 5.72 22.83 7.38
CA THR A 750 4.51 23.35 6.73
C THR A 750 3.31 23.41 7.67
N MET A 751 3.10 22.37 8.48
CA MET A 751 2.07 22.37 9.53
C MET A 751 2.34 23.41 10.59
N PHE A 752 3.60 23.59 11.01
CA PHE A 752 3.98 24.60 11.99
C PHE A 752 3.66 26.01 11.48
N VAL A 753 4.01 26.32 10.23
CA VAL A 753 3.71 27.61 9.60
C VAL A 753 2.20 27.84 9.52
N LEU A 754 1.43 26.84 9.07
CA LEU A 754 -0.04 26.95 9.01
C LEU A 754 -0.64 27.26 10.38
N LEU A 755 -0.26 26.51 11.41
CA LEU A 755 -0.76 26.68 12.77
C LEU A 755 -0.30 28.02 13.37
N ALA A 756 0.94 28.44 13.12
CA ALA A 756 1.45 29.71 13.60
C ALA A 756 0.68 30.91 13.02
N LEU A 757 0.34 30.85 11.74
CA LEU A 757 -0.49 31.86 11.06
C LEU A 757 -1.91 31.88 11.62
N GLN A 758 -2.53 30.70 11.80
CA GLN A 758 -3.89 30.61 12.33
C GLN A 758 -4.03 31.12 13.77
N PHE A 759 -3.18 30.63 14.65
CA PHE A 759 -3.23 31.00 16.07
C PHE A 759 -2.54 32.33 16.35
N ARG A 760 -1.89 32.94 15.34
CA ARG A 760 -1.07 34.16 15.51
C ARG A 760 -0.08 34.03 16.67
N SER A 761 0.56 32.89 16.74
CA SER A 761 1.44 32.52 17.84
C SER A 761 2.43 31.46 17.42
N VAL A 762 3.72 31.66 17.65
CA VAL A 762 4.77 30.68 17.36
C VAL A 762 4.82 29.55 18.40
N SER A 763 4.36 29.80 19.61
CA SER A 763 4.44 28.82 20.71
C SER A 763 3.23 27.90 20.83
N GLN A 764 2.05 28.26 20.28
CA GLN A 764 0.88 27.37 20.29
C GLN A 764 1.02 26.12 19.39
N PRO A 765 1.64 26.20 18.20
CA PRO A 765 1.92 25.00 17.42
C PRO A 765 2.72 23.94 18.18
N ILE A 766 3.72 24.35 18.98
CA ILE A 766 4.52 23.42 19.79
C ILE A 766 3.65 22.66 20.78
N LEU A 767 2.70 23.38 21.44
CA LEU A 767 1.74 22.77 22.34
C LEU A 767 0.82 21.76 21.60
N ILE A 768 0.36 22.13 20.41
CA ILE A 768 -0.54 21.31 19.60
C ILE A 768 0.18 20.04 19.14
N PHE A 769 1.44 20.13 18.77
CA PHE A 769 2.26 18.99 18.35
C PHE A 769 2.51 17.94 19.44
N MET A 770 2.23 18.25 20.73
CA MET A 770 2.30 17.24 21.79
C MET A 770 1.39 16.03 21.56
N ALA A 771 0.35 16.15 20.72
CA ALA A 771 -0.49 15.02 20.32
C ALA A 771 0.30 13.92 19.59
N ILE A 772 1.35 14.29 18.86
CA ILE A 772 2.15 13.37 18.04
C ILE A 772 2.94 12.37 18.91
N PRO A 773 3.79 12.81 19.87
CA PRO A 773 4.44 11.85 20.78
C PRO A 773 3.45 11.06 21.63
N PHE A 774 2.24 11.58 21.92
CA PHE A 774 1.22 10.83 22.62
C PHE A 774 0.69 9.64 21.81
N SER A 775 0.70 9.69 20.49
CA SER A 775 0.28 8.60 19.63
C SER A 775 1.31 7.48 19.53
N LEU A 776 2.63 7.79 19.69
CA LEU A 776 3.72 6.80 19.56
C LEU A 776 3.58 5.62 20.52
N PHE A 777 3.09 5.85 21.75
CA PHE A 777 2.85 4.78 22.71
C PHE A 777 1.86 3.74 22.16
N GLY A 778 0.72 4.22 21.64
CA GLY A 778 -0.29 3.34 21.07
C GLY A 778 0.22 2.59 19.85
N VAL A 779 0.92 3.28 18.94
CA VAL A 779 1.49 2.66 17.74
C VAL A 779 2.46 1.53 18.13
N GLY A 780 3.45 1.82 18.98
CA GLY A 780 4.42 0.83 19.41
C GLY A 780 3.76 -0.36 20.12
N LEU A 781 2.81 -0.11 21.01
CA LEU A 781 2.06 -1.14 21.71
C LEU A 781 1.22 -2.00 20.75
N GLY A 782 0.48 -1.35 19.85
CA GLY A 782 -0.39 -2.04 18.87
C GLY A 782 0.41 -2.96 17.96
N LEU A 783 1.49 -2.45 17.36
CA LEU A 783 2.37 -3.24 16.50
C LEU A 783 3.03 -4.41 17.25
N SER A 784 3.43 -4.18 18.50
CA SER A 784 4.03 -5.23 19.34
C SER A 784 3.04 -6.35 19.68
N ILE A 785 1.79 -6.03 20.04
CA ILE A 785 0.75 -7.02 20.35
C ILE A 785 0.37 -7.83 19.10
N THR A 786 0.32 -7.20 17.94
CA THR A 786 -0.08 -7.84 16.69
C THR A 786 1.10 -8.46 15.92
N ASN A 787 2.34 -8.38 16.46
CA ASN A 787 3.57 -8.86 15.81
C ASN A 787 3.79 -8.27 14.41
N ASN A 788 3.40 -7.02 14.18
CA ASN A 788 3.65 -6.31 12.94
C ASN A 788 5.01 -5.58 13.01
N PRO A 789 5.86 -5.65 11.97
CA PRO A 789 7.10 -4.89 11.93
C PRO A 789 6.84 -3.42 11.61
N ILE A 790 7.84 -2.57 11.86
CA ILE A 790 7.85 -1.21 11.31
C ILE A 790 8.01 -1.34 9.79
N SER A 791 7.03 -0.84 9.05
CA SER A 791 6.94 -0.99 7.60
C SER A 791 6.60 0.34 6.92
N PHE A 792 6.62 0.34 5.60
CA PHE A 792 6.13 1.46 4.82
C PHE A 792 4.68 1.81 5.16
N PHE A 793 3.80 0.81 5.31
CA PHE A 793 2.40 1.04 5.68
C PHE A 793 2.22 1.64 7.06
N VAL A 794 3.07 1.26 8.02
CA VAL A 794 3.12 1.90 9.35
C VAL A 794 3.47 3.38 9.23
N MET A 795 4.41 3.74 8.35
CA MET A 795 4.79 5.13 8.10
C MET A 795 3.64 5.93 7.48
N VAL A 796 2.94 5.37 6.48
CA VAL A 796 1.74 5.98 5.88
C VAL A 796 0.65 6.19 6.94
N GLY A 797 0.40 5.17 7.78
CA GLY A 797 -0.52 5.26 8.92
C GLY A 797 -0.10 6.35 9.91
N PHE A 798 1.18 6.52 10.15
CA PHE A 798 1.70 7.54 11.05
C PHE A 798 1.51 8.96 10.48
N PHE A 799 1.68 9.18 9.17
CA PHE A 799 1.32 10.44 8.52
C PHE A 799 -0.17 10.78 8.72
N ALA A 800 -1.05 9.82 8.49
CA ALA A 800 -2.48 9.97 8.72
C ALA A 800 -2.78 10.31 10.19
N LEU A 801 -2.16 9.59 11.10
CA LEU A 801 -2.32 9.75 12.55
C LEU A 801 -1.86 11.12 13.03
N ILE A 802 -0.79 11.68 12.48
CA ILE A 802 -0.34 13.06 12.75
C ILE A 802 -1.45 14.04 12.42
N GLY A 803 -2.05 13.94 11.23
CA GLY A 803 -3.14 14.82 10.82
C GLY A 803 -4.34 14.76 11.75
N ILE A 804 -4.80 13.55 12.11
CA ILE A 804 -5.97 13.32 12.96
C ILE A 804 -5.71 13.78 14.41
N SER A 805 -4.56 13.39 14.99
CA SER A 805 -4.24 13.69 16.39
C SER A 805 -4.05 15.20 16.62
N VAL A 806 -3.43 15.87 15.65
CA VAL A 806 -3.26 17.34 15.69
C VAL A 806 -4.61 18.06 15.57
N ASN A 807 -5.54 17.56 14.75
CA ASN A 807 -6.89 18.13 14.64
C ASN A 807 -7.62 18.15 15.99
N ASN A 808 -7.52 17.08 16.78
CA ASN A 808 -8.13 16.99 18.12
C ASN A 808 -7.59 18.08 19.06
N THR A 809 -6.30 18.33 19.06
CA THR A 809 -5.68 19.38 19.90
C THR A 809 -5.92 20.78 19.39
N ILE A 810 -6.07 20.99 18.08
CA ILE A 810 -6.48 22.27 17.47
C ILE A 810 -7.85 22.68 18.01
N LEU A 811 -8.83 21.78 17.93
CA LEU A 811 -10.21 22.04 18.36
C LEU A 811 -10.30 22.38 19.87
N LEU A 812 -9.53 21.67 20.70
CA LEU A 812 -9.48 21.92 22.14
C LEU A 812 -8.81 23.27 22.46
N THR A 813 -7.69 23.57 21.80
CA THR A 813 -6.94 24.81 21.97
C THR A 813 -7.73 26.02 21.49
N ASP A 814 -8.40 25.94 20.35
CA ASP A 814 -9.20 27.04 19.80
C ASP A 814 -10.37 27.37 20.74
N PHE A 815 -11.08 26.34 21.25
CA PHE A 815 -12.17 26.57 22.21
C PHE A 815 -11.67 27.18 23.52
N ALA A 816 -10.52 26.72 24.04
CA ALA A 816 -9.91 27.32 25.23
C ALA A 816 -9.54 28.79 25.01
N ASN A 817 -8.95 29.12 23.83
CA ASN A 817 -8.63 30.50 23.44
C ASN A 817 -9.89 31.37 23.28
N GLN A 818 -10.98 30.86 22.74
CA GLN A 818 -12.27 31.59 22.67
C GLN A 818 -12.78 31.93 24.09
N ARG A 819 -12.71 30.98 25.03
CA ARG A 819 -13.10 31.19 26.43
C ARG A 819 -12.18 32.19 27.12
N ARG A 820 -10.89 32.18 26.82
CA ARG A 820 -9.91 33.20 27.32
C ARG A 820 -10.28 34.60 26.84
N LYS A 821 -10.69 34.77 25.58
CA LYS A 821 -11.13 36.06 25.01
C LYS A 821 -12.42 36.55 25.68
N LEU A 822 -13.26 35.68 26.23
CA LEU A 822 -14.45 35.99 26.98
C LEU A 822 -14.15 36.30 28.48
N GLY A 823 -12.87 36.35 28.90
CA GLY A 823 -12.46 36.73 30.26
C GLY A 823 -12.31 35.54 31.22
N ASP A 824 -12.48 34.30 30.81
CA ASP A 824 -12.28 33.16 31.68
C ASP A 824 -10.77 33.05 32.09
N SER A 825 -10.51 32.70 33.35
CA SER A 825 -9.13 32.34 33.75
C SER A 825 -8.62 31.11 32.98
N PRO A 826 -7.29 30.93 32.80
CA PRO A 826 -6.77 29.78 32.07
C PRO A 826 -7.35 28.43 32.52
N ARG A 827 -7.53 28.26 33.84
CA ARG A 827 -8.09 27.03 34.44
C ARG A 827 -9.57 26.83 34.08
N LYS A 828 -10.37 27.85 34.14
CA LYS A 828 -11.79 27.80 33.77
C LYS A 828 -11.95 27.60 32.25
N ALA A 829 -11.10 28.25 31.49
CA ALA A 829 -11.10 28.14 30.02
C ALA A 829 -10.85 26.71 29.56
N ILE A 830 -9.77 26.05 30.04
CA ILE A 830 -9.44 24.67 29.64
C ILE A 830 -10.43 23.65 30.22
N ALA A 831 -10.90 23.83 31.46
CA ALA A 831 -11.91 22.94 32.04
C ALA A 831 -13.22 22.99 31.24
N ARG A 832 -13.68 24.22 30.86
CA ARG A 832 -14.87 24.40 30.01
C ARG A 832 -14.64 23.87 28.57
N ALA A 833 -13.43 24.03 28.03
CA ALA A 833 -13.08 23.49 26.75
C ALA A 833 -13.17 21.97 26.77
N LEU A 834 -12.60 21.33 27.79
CA LEU A 834 -12.65 19.88 27.94
C LEU A 834 -14.07 19.37 28.05
N SER A 835 -14.86 19.92 29.00
CA SER A 835 -16.28 19.58 29.22
C SER A 835 -17.14 19.71 27.93
N ALA A 836 -16.81 20.68 27.08
CA ALA A 836 -17.57 20.93 25.85
C ALA A 836 -17.10 20.07 24.66
N ARG A 837 -15.87 19.53 24.73
CA ARG A 837 -15.22 18.83 23.60
C ARG A 837 -14.95 17.34 23.84
N VAL A 838 -15.08 16.83 25.08
CA VAL A 838 -14.90 15.39 25.38
C VAL A 838 -15.79 14.54 24.49
N ARG A 839 -17.06 14.89 24.37
CA ARG A 839 -18.02 14.14 23.57
C ARG A 839 -17.66 14.10 22.10
N PRO A 840 -17.47 15.24 21.37
CA PRO A 840 -17.01 15.21 20.00
C PRO A 840 -15.72 14.38 19.82
N LEU A 841 -14.70 14.62 20.65
CA LEU A 841 -13.40 13.96 20.57
C LEU A 841 -13.52 12.43 20.72
N LEU A 842 -14.30 11.95 21.69
CA LEU A 842 -14.54 10.51 21.87
C LEU A 842 -15.34 9.93 20.71
N THR A 843 -16.39 10.65 20.25
CA THR A 843 -17.21 10.16 19.14
C THR A 843 -16.39 10.01 17.88
N THR A 844 -15.60 11.02 17.49
CA THR A 844 -14.79 10.96 16.27
C THR A 844 -13.71 9.90 16.38
N SER A 845 -13.02 9.78 17.52
CA SER A 845 -11.99 8.75 17.70
C SER A 845 -12.59 7.33 17.67
N ILE A 846 -13.75 7.12 18.31
CA ILE A 846 -14.41 5.80 18.31
C ILE A 846 -14.96 5.47 16.91
N THR A 847 -15.57 6.42 16.22
CA THR A 847 -16.06 6.19 14.85
C THR A 847 -14.94 5.80 13.89
N THR A 848 -13.79 6.48 13.98
CA THR A 848 -12.62 6.15 13.16
C THR A 848 -12.05 4.77 13.50
N VAL A 849 -11.90 4.47 14.78
CA VAL A 849 -11.42 3.16 15.25
C VAL A 849 -12.33 2.04 14.76
N VAL A 850 -13.64 2.17 14.98
CA VAL A 850 -14.62 1.12 14.65
C VAL A 850 -14.74 0.94 13.14
N ALA A 851 -14.59 2.01 12.34
CA ALA A 851 -14.56 1.93 10.88
C ALA A 851 -13.38 1.13 10.33
N LEU A 852 -12.26 1.09 11.07
CA LEU A 852 -11.03 0.40 10.64
C LEU A 852 -10.94 -1.05 11.15
N ILE A 853 -11.78 -1.45 12.13
CA ILE A 853 -11.74 -2.82 12.68
C ILE A 853 -12.01 -3.89 11.61
N PRO A 854 -13.06 -3.80 10.76
CA PRO A 854 -13.28 -4.80 9.72
C PRO A 854 -12.04 -5.01 8.85
N LEU A 855 -11.47 -3.91 8.37
CA LEU A 855 -10.29 -3.94 7.52
C LEU A 855 -9.05 -4.54 8.22
N ALA A 856 -8.85 -4.24 9.52
CA ALA A 856 -7.75 -4.79 10.30
C ALA A 856 -7.85 -6.31 10.48
N LEU A 857 -9.07 -6.86 10.51
CA LEU A 857 -9.33 -8.27 10.73
C LEU A 857 -9.41 -9.11 9.44
N THR A 858 -9.85 -8.49 8.33
CA THR A 858 -10.13 -9.23 7.09
C THR A 858 -9.03 -9.12 6.05
N ASN A 859 -8.12 -8.15 6.15
CA ASN A 859 -7.12 -7.93 5.12
C ASN A 859 -5.69 -7.85 5.71
N PRO A 860 -4.92 -8.96 5.61
CA PRO A 860 -3.56 -9.04 6.15
C PRO A 860 -2.58 -8.01 5.57
N PHE A 861 -2.80 -7.53 4.32
CA PHE A 861 -1.94 -6.54 3.66
C PHE A 861 -2.05 -5.16 4.30
N TRP A 862 -3.27 -4.75 4.70
CA TRP A 862 -3.54 -3.45 5.30
C TRP A 862 -3.57 -3.45 6.84
N GLU A 863 -3.34 -4.60 7.47
CA GLU A 863 -3.42 -4.76 8.93
C GLU A 863 -2.50 -3.79 9.67
N SER A 864 -1.22 -3.71 9.29
CA SER A 864 -0.22 -2.90 10.00
C SER A 864 -0.55 -1.40 9.98
N LEU A 865 -1.12 -0.89 8.88
CA LEU A 865 -1.60 0.49 8.77
C LEU A 865 -2.83 0.71 9.66
N SER A 866 -3.81 -0.20 9.60
CA SER A 866 -5.04 -0.12 10.40
C SER A 866 -4.73 -0.17 11.90
N VAL A 867 -3.86 -1.06 12.34
CA VAL A 867 -3.37 -1.16 13.73
C VAL A 867 -2.68 0.12 14.18
N THR A 868 -1.82 0.70 13.33
CA THR A 868 -1.15 1.98 13.60
C THR A 868 -2.16 3.08 13.91
N LEU A 869 -3.21 3.19 13.09
CA LEU A 869 -4.25 4.19 13.26
C LEU A 869 -5.13 3.93 14.49
N ILE A 870 -5.59 2.70 14.68
CA ILE A 870 -6.46 2.31 15.80
C ILE A 870 -5.77 2.59 17.14
N PHE A 871 -4.62 1.98 17.37
CA PHE A 871 -3.92 2.10 18.65
C PHE A 871 -3.31 3.48 18.86
N GLY A 872 -2.78 4.10 17.80
CA GLY A 872 -2.23 5.45 17.86
C GLY A 872 -3.29 6.50 18.19
N LEU A 873 -4.49 6.40 17.58
CA LEU A 873 -5.59 7.33 17.83
C LEU A 873 -6.17 7.14 19.22
N LEU A 874 -6.35 5.90 19.70
CA LEU A 874 -6.80 5.60 21.06
C LEU A 874 -5.85 6.20 22.11
N SER A 875 -4.54 5.96 21.95
CA SER A 875 -3.51 6.51 22.84
C SER A 875 -3.47 8.03 22.83
N SER A 876 -3.45 8.62 21.64
CA SER A 876 -3.45 10.08 21.48
C SER A 876 -4.69 10.70 22.11
N THR A 877 -5.88 10.17 21.85
CA THR A 877 -7.13 10.70 22.40
C THR A 877 -7.14 10.62 23.92
N PHE A 878 -6.72 9.48 24.48
CA PHE A 878 -6.62 9.32 25.94
C PHE A 878 -5.65 10.33 26.56
N LEU A 879 -4.44 10.46 26.03
CA LEU A 879 -3.43 11.37 26.57
C LEU A 879 -3.77 12.84 26.34
N VAL A 880 -4.46 13.18 25.24
CA VAL A 880 -4.98 14.53 25.01
C VAL A 880 -6.03 14.89 26.08
N LEU A 881 -6.88 13.97 26.47
CA LEU A 881 -7.87 14.22 27.51
C LEU A 881 -7.24 14.34 28.92
N VAL A 882 -6.22 13.53 29.21
CA VAL A 882 -5.62 13.44 30.55
C VAL A 882 -4.47 14.43 30.75
N ALA A 883 -3.51 14.52 29.81
CA ALA A 883 -2.28 15.27 30.00
C ALA A 883 -2.28 16.66 29.36
N PHE A 884 -2.89 16.81 28.16
CA PHE A 884 -2.87 18.09 27.43
C PHE A 884 -3.39 19.30 28.21
N PRO A 885 -4.44 19.21 29.06
CA PRO A 885 -4.88 20.36 29.87
C PRO A 885 -3.77 20.94 30.78
N TYR A 886 -2.88 20.11 31.28
CA TYR A 886 -1.79 20.53 32.15
C TYR A 886 -0.67 21.20 31.35
N TYR A 887 -0.35 20.71 30.16
CA TYR A 887 0.58 21.36 29.21
C TYR A 887 0.05 22.74 28.81
N TYR A 888 -1.25 22.88 28.56
CA TYR A 888 -1.89 24.17 28.27
C TYR A 888 -1.74 25.14 29.45
N LEU A 889 -1.92 24.69 30.70
CA LEU A 889 -1.77 25.53 31.88
C LEU A 889 -0.32 25.98 32.11
N ILE A 890 0.64 25.13 31.82
CA ILE A 890 2.08 25.50 31.84
C ILE A 890 2.36 26.55 30.78
N TYR A 891 1.91 26.31 29.56
CA TYR A 891 2.05 27.25 28.46
C TYR A 891 1.51 28.65 28.83
N GLU A 892 0.29 28.75 29.36
CA GLU A 892 -0.30 30.01 29.78
C GLU A 892 0.49 30.66 30.97
N ALA A 893 1.04 29.88 31.87
CA ALA A 893 1.86 30.38 32.97
C ALA A 893 3.20 30.96 32.46
N VAL A 894 3.85 30.30 31.50
CA VAL A 894 5.07 30.79 30.87
C VAL A 894 4.79 32.06 30.07
N ARG A 895 3.73 32.09 29.30
CA ARG A 895 3.32 33.23 28.49
C ARG A 895 3.02 34.47 29.37
N SER A 896 2.33 34.28 30.47
CA SER A 896 2.06 35.40 31.42
C SER A 896 3.34 35.96 32.01
N ARG A 897 4.33 35.11 32.35
CA ARG A 897 5.62 35.57 32.90
C ARG A 897 6.45 36.34 31.85
N LEU A 898 6.43 35.89 30.61
CA LEU A 898 7.14 36.56 29.51
C LEU A 898 6.52 37.94 29.20
N SER A 899 5.17 38.03 29.17
CA SER A 899 4.49 39.31 28.97
C SER A 899 4.77 40.33 30.10
N PHE A 900 4.86 39.88 31.35
CA PHE A 900 5.26 40.74 32.49
C PHE A 900 6.70 41.24 32.38
N ARG A 901 7.64 40.45 31.88
CA ARG A 901 9.04 40.87 31.65
C ARG A 901 9.18 41.92 30.54
N VAL A 902 8.38 41.82 29.48
CA VAL A 902 8.42 42.82 28.39
C VAL A 902 7.82 44.17 28.87
N TYR A 903 6.78 44.15 29.72
CA TYR A 903 6.22 45.37 30.29
C TYR A 903 7.11 46.04 31.36
N ARG A 904 7.99 45.29 32.00
CA ARG A 904 8.93 45.82 33.02
C ARG A 904 10.22 46.36 32.43
N LYS A 905 10.48 46.13 31.11
CA LYS A 905 11.63 46.64 30.32
C LYS A 905 11.26 47.83 29.43
N LYS A 906 9.98 48.20 29.35
CA LYS A 906 9.50 49.48 28.82
C LYS A 906 9.10 50.40 30.01
#